data_cf9c0ded36464d85e259850ea4cf8233
#
_entry.id   cf9c0ded36464d85e259850ea4cf8233
#
_cell.length_a   1.000
_cell.length_b   1.000
_cell.length_c   1.000
_cell.angle_alpha   90.00
_cell.angle_beta   90.00
_cell.angle_gamma   90.00
#
_symmetry.space_group_name_H-M   'P 1'
#
loop_
_entity.id
_entity.type
_entity.pdbx_description
1 polymer ?
#
loop_
_entity_poly.entity_id
_entity_poly.type
_entity_poly.pdbx_seq_one_letter_code
_entity_poly.pdbx_strand_id
1 'polypeptide(L)'
;ATPPTQTYSSLVKATPVPTNDSICTSGGIKIDLGLDKDDSRTLENGEVLQSHTYCNSGEKVIDGDLVVNNDALVSVLSIAKNDVRCNLGGQLVIAGIDADNNNKLSEQEITEEHILCSDGEYIAPDILINAIVASPAVILPSETTTITATISNLSDNDTLTWYDSDDNIISPVSVNQPQVIALTAGNTSGVMSAKLEVKRVHPDGSITLHAQKINVTIAEAPSKTQSVVMDNTQVLLPEGYSTQNITGDFKGVVMYGEVPQQVQKSGIPTPAGTELIGFTSERPSLSQGSTTVDILNTLVSSLNSTLGYRNDVTEISKKTLVNGDISARYNISLSETRQTTALLQLILQTIGTNKVGGVIDQLVADTNEKNTNAFQFDIVLSFDEQKDNVVMTSTLIAKELFSKYETLIDTTTSESVRAPVNATIKVQNDTITAIEQTVSKADFLFVIDNSGSMGDEQDEISTLTQTFLDEISASGLDYKVGTITTDNDSLRGTGFTHEPEQIALDFKPGTNGSGYERGIYFAEMALAPTTGTVTLAGYPRAGASLSVIIMSDEESQYPTRDFDVNNNLFVDNGYRVYSIVDPNDARVSQYDDLSQTSLGLVLNINEKTEYKQFMTDIANNAGASTVGYKLGINDASKVISTSLSVKVDGVEVTRDKVNGWTYYPQTNSISFRGTAIPAPGAEIVIAYNYIQL
;
A
#
# COMPACT_ATOMS: atom_id res chain seq x y z
N ALA A 1 66.23 -41.67 -17.38
CA ALA A 1 65.53 -40.82 -18.33
C ALA A 1 64.04 -41.01 -18.07
N THR A 2 63.39 -39.99 -17.55
CA THR A 2 61.93 -39.92 -17.52
C THR A 2 61.43 -39.92 -18.96
N PRO A 3 60.40 -40.72 -19.33
CA PRO A 3 59.86 -40.66 -20.68
C PRO A 3 59.39 -39.24 -20.98
N PRO A 4 59.50 -38.76 -22.22
CA PRO A 4 59.04 -37.46 -22.61
C PRO A 4 57.53 -37.37 -22.37
N THR A 5 57.10 -36.40 -21.64
CA THR A 5 55.69 -36.11 -21.44
C THR A 5 55.09 -35.80 -22.81
N GLN A 6 54.17 -36.68 -23.24
CA GLN A 6 53.51 -36.53 -24.53
C GLN A 6 52.53 -35.36 -24.40
N THR A 7 52.72 -34.31 -25.19
CA THR A 7 51.83 -33.15 -25.21
C THR A 7 50.78 -33.33 -26.30
N TYR A 8 49.55 -33.13 -25.94
CA TYR A 8 48.41 -33.15 -26.86
C TYR A 8 47.80 -31.74 -26.96
N SER A 9 47.12 -31.44 -28.05
CA SER A 9 46.34 -30.23 -28.16
C SER A 9 45.06 -30.33 -27.31
N SER A 10 44.85 -29.40 -26.42
CA SER A 10 43.58 -29.27 -25.71
C SER A 10 42.48 -28.74 -26.64
N LEU A 11 41.34 -29.41 -26.69
CA LEU A 11 40.21 -29.07 -27.54
C LEU A 11 38.92 -28.93 -26.70
N VAL A 12 38.05 -28.01 -27.16
CA VAL A 12 36.73 -27.80 -26.62
C VAL A 12 35.69 -27.93 -27.74
N LYS A 13 34.68 -28.73 -27.50
CA LYS A 13 33.54 -28.90 -28.43
C LYS A 13 32.27 -28.39 -27.78
N ALA A 14 31.65 -27.39 -28.36
CA ALA A 14 30.37 -26.89 -27.94
C ALA A 14 29.25 -27.47 -28.81
N THR A 15 28.17 -27.97 -28.18
CA THR A 15 27.03 -28.57 -28.86
C THR A 15 25.73 -27.96 -28.32
N PRO A 16 24.88 -27.38 -29.18
CA PRO A 16 23.58 -26.85 -28.73
C PRO A 16 22.69 -27.95 -28.14
N VAL A 17 22.03 -27.66 -27.02
CA VAL A 17 21.00 -28.50 -26.40
C VAL A 17 19.64 -27.93 -26.81
N PRO A 18 18.76 -28.76 -27.43
CA PRO A 18 17.48 -28.29 -27.92
C PRO A 18 16.50 -27.95 -26.78
N THR A 19 15.51 -27.11 -27.08
CA THR A 19 14.37 -26.88 -26.19
C THR A 19 13.59 -28.18 -25.99
N ASN A 20 13.09 -28.39 -24.78
CA ASN A 20 12.45 -29.64 -24.31
C ASN A 20 13.41 -30.82 -24.08
N ASP A 21 14.70 -30.57 -23.97
CA ASP A 21 15.65 -31.59 -23.46
C ASP A 21 15.34 -31.94 -21.99
N SER A 22 15.66 -33.17 -21.59
CA SER A 22 15.37 -33.65 -20.23
C SER A 22 16.15 -32.92 -19.12
N ILE A 23 17.30 -32.33 -19.46
CA ILE A 23 18.16 -31.58 -18.53
C ILE A 23 17.89 -30.09 -18.67
N CYS A 24 17.75 -29.57 -19.90
CA CYS A 24 17.56 -28.16 -20.19
C CYS A 24 16.24 -27.93 -20.95
N THR A 25 15.14 -27.74 -20.23
CA THR A 25 13.80 -27.55 -20.83
C THR A 25 13.71 -26.32 -21.72
N SER A 26 14.50 -25.28 -21.46
CA SER A 26 14.58 -24.05 -22.27
C SER A 26 15.70 -24.08 -23.32
N GLY A 27 16.31 -25.24 -23.54
CA GLY A 27 17.51 -25.33 -24.37
C GLY A 27 18.78 -24.91 -23.63
N GLY A 28 19.92 -24.89 -24.33
CA GLY A 28 21.20 -24.55 -23.73
C GLY A 28 22.38 -24.93 -24.59
N ILE A 29 23.53 -25.10 -23.95
CA ILE A 29 24.77 -25.50 -24.61
C ILE A 29 25.49 -26.56 -23.77
N LYS A 30 25.95 -27.64 -24.42
CA LYS A 30 26.82 -28.66 -23.84
C LYS A 30 28.24 -28.40 -24.31
N ILE A 31 29.20 -28.42 -23.41
CA ILE A 31 30.62 -28.38 -23.73
C ILE A 31 31.29 -29.70 -23.35
N ASP A 32 32.10 -30.23 -24.24
CA ASP A 32 32.99 -31.33 -24.02
C ASP A 32 34.44 -30.85 -24.08
N LEU A 33 35.22 -31.15 -23.06
CA LEU A 33 36.61 -30.80 -22.89
C LEU A 33 37.48 -32.02 -23.05
N GLY A 34 38.55 -31.97 -23.81
CA GLY A 34 39.41 -33.13 -24.00
C GLY A 34 40.75 -32.83 -24.68
N LEU A 35 41.47 -33.91 -24.96
CA LEU A 35 42.79 -33.87 -25.63
C LEU A 35 42.73 -34.55 -26.99
N ASP A 36 43.13 -33.87 -28.03
CA ASP A 36 43.33 -34.39 -29.37
C ASP A 36 44.54 -35.35 -29.38
N LYS A 37 44.28 -36.64 -29.25
CA LYS A 37 45.31 -37.66 -29.13
C LYS A 37 45.81 -38.18 -30.47
N ASP A 38 45.02 -37.94 -31.52
CA ASP A 38 45.30 -38.44 -32.87
C ASP A 38 45.63 -37.30 -33.87
N ASP A 39 45.69 -36.04 -33.36
CA ASP A 39 45.99 -34.83 -34.13
C ASP A 39 44.94 -34.53 -35.24
N SER A 40 43.69 -35.00 -35.00
CA SER A 40 42.56 -34.83 -35.93
C SER A 40 41.99 -33.40 -35.92
N ARG A 41 42.30 -32.60 -34.89
CA ARG A 41 41.74 -31.30 -34.59
C ARG A 41 40.22 -31.27 -34.32
N THR A 42 39.69 -32.46 -34.04
CA THR A 42 38.30 -32.66 -33.63
C THR A 42 38.30 -33.52 -32.38
N LEU A 43 37.37 -33.22 -31.46
CA LEU A 43 37.24 -33.97 -30.20
C LEU A 43 36.27 -35.13 -30.39
N GLU A 44 36.78 -36.35 -30.42
CA GLU A 44 35.97 -37.57 -30.47
C GLU A 44 35.61 -38.04 -29.05
N ASN A 45 34.57 -38.91 -28.97
CA ASN A 45 34.06 -39.41 -27.68
C ASN A 45 35.10 -40.08 -26.78
N GLY A 46 36.16 -40.70 -27.38
CA GLY A 46 37.27 -41.32 -26.64
C GLY A 46 38.32 -40.36 -26.11
N GLU A 47 38.24 -39.12 -26.46
CA GLU A 47 39.18 -38.04 -26.13
C GLU A 47 38.60 -37.02 -25.15
N VAL A 48 37.24 -37.09 -24.90
CA VAL A 48 36.55 -36.25 -23.94
C VAL A 48 36.98 -36.64 -22.52
N LEU A 49 37.46 -35.70 -21.77
CA LEU A 49 37.84 -35.83 -20.37
C LEU A 49 36.73 -35.35 -19.44
N GLN A 50 36.04 -34.27 -19.80
CA GLN A 50 34.97 -33.66 -19.02
C GLN A 50 33.84 -33.20 -19.93
N SER A 51 32.60 -33.21 -19.41
CA SER A 51 31.41 -32.69 -20.09
C SER A 51 30.58 -31.85 -19.13
N HIS A 52 30.18 -30.68 -19.56
CA HIS A 52 29.33 -29.79 -18.80
C HIS A 52 28.14 -29.32 -19.66
N THR A 53 26.97 -29.12 -19.02
CA THR A 53 25.77 -28.66 -19.72
C THR A 53 25.22 -27.44 -19.03
N TYR A 54 25.05 -26.36 -19.80
CA TYR A 54 24.53 -25.07 -19.34
C TYR A 54 23.19 -24.81 -19.99
N CYS A 55 22.16 -24.59 -19.17
CA CYS A 55 20.80 -24.33 -19.64
C CYS A 55 20.55 -22.83 -19.78
N ASN A 56 19.76 -22.45 -20.79
CA ASN A 56 19.22 -21.11 -20.90
C ASN A 56 18.32 -20.81 -19.69
N SER A 57 18.23 -19.54 -19.29
CA SER A 57 17.55 -19.14 -18.03
C SER A 57 16.04 -19.37 -17.99
N GLY A 58 15.43 -19.76 -19.12
CA GLY A 58 13.97 -19.90 -19.23
C GLY A 58 13.21 -18.57 -19.16
N GLU A 59 11.97 -18.57 -19.60
CA GLU A 59 11.12 -17.37 -19.59
C GLU A 59 10.86 -16.89 -18.16
N LYS A 60 11.12 -15.61 -17.88
CA LYS A 60 10.80 -14.94 -16.63
C LYS A 60 9.81 -13.82 -16.91
N VAL A 61 8.63 -13.81 -16.30
CA VAL A 61 7.64 -12.74 -16.43
C VAL A 61 7.97 -11.63 -15.44
N ILE A 62 8.28 -10.43 -15.95
CA ILE A 62 8.43 -9.21 -15.16
C ILE A 62 7.40 -8.20 -15.68
N ASP A 63 6.51 -7.73 -14.80
CA ASP A 63 5.48 -6.69 -15.07
C ASP A 63 4.49 -6.95 -16.23
N GLY A 64 4.16 -8.23 -16.50
CA GLY A 64 3.14 -8.55 -17.50
C GLY A 64 3.61 -8.48 -18.96
N ASP A 65 4.87 -8.10 -19.21
CA ASP A 65 5.49 -8.12 -20.52
C ASP A 65 6.40 -9.34 -20.71
N LEU A 66 6.50 -9.77 -21.95
CA LEU A 66 7.19 -10.98 -22.36
C LEU A 66 8.68 -10.89 -22.08
N VAL A 67 9.19 -11.86 -21.44
CA VAL A 67 10.49 -12.01 -20.88
C VAL A 67 11.52 -12.51 -21.86
N VAL A 68 12.67 -11.94 -21.70
CA VAL A 68 13.89 -12.33 -22.40
C VAL A 68 14.37 -13.69 -21.91
N ASN A 69 14.45 -14.64 -22.81
CA ASN A 69 15.13 -15.90 -22.59
C ASN A 69 16.63 -15.63 -22.73
N ASN A 70 17.37 -15.60 -21.63
CA ASN A 70 18.81 -15.35 -21.66
C ASN A 70 19.57 -16.61 -22.04
N ASP A 71 20.40 -16.52 -23.06
CA ASP A 71 21.16 -17.66 -23.58
C ASP A 71 22.37 -18.01 -22.71
N ALA A 72 22.60 -19.30 -22.57
CA ALA A 72 23.85 -19.78 -22.02
C ALA A 72 24.97 -19.59 -23.05
N LEU A 73 26.02 -18.91 -22.66
CA LEU A 73 27.19 -18.68 -23.50
C LEU A 73 28.43 -19.39 -22.94
N VAL A 74 29.32 -19.74 -23.86
CA VAL A 74 30.62 -20.31 -23.54
C VAL A 74 31.70 -19.57 -24.34
N SER A 75 32.75 -19.16 -23.67
CA SER A 75 33.96 -18.59 -24.29
C SER A 75 35.18 -19.43 -23.99
N VAL A 76 36.06 -19.60 -24.97
CA VAL A 76 37.29 -20.37 -24.84
C VAL A 76 38.48 -19.45 -25.07
N LEU A 77 39.36 -19.39 -24.08
CA LEU A 77 40.57 -18.57 -24.10
C LEU A 77 41.82 -19.46 -24.06
N SER A 78 42.81 -19.17 -24.89
CA SER A 78 44.07 -19.92 -24.90
C SER A 78 44.97 -19.51 -23.74
N ILE A 79 45.53 -20.48 -23.03
CA ILE A 79 46.55 -20.30 -22.01
C ILE A 79 47.91 -20.51 -22.67
N ALA A 80 48.80 -19.51 -22.56
CA ALA A 80 50.13 -19.58 -23.16
C ALA A 80 51.03 -20.58 -22.44
N LYS A 81 52.05 -21.10 -23.16
CA LYS A 81 53.14 -21.87 -22.52
C LYS A 81 53.87 -21.01 -21.49
N ASN A 82 54.28 -21.64 -20.39
CA ASN A 82 54.90 -21.03 -19.20
C ASN A 82 53.90 -20.14 -18.38
N ASP A 83 52.59 -20.28 -18.58
CA ASP A 83 51.62 -19.72 -17.67
C ASP A 83 51.63 -20.52 -16.36
N VAL A 84 51.50 -19.85 -15.24
CA VAL A 84 51.53 -20.47 -13.90
C VAL A 84 50.43 -21.54 -13.72
N ARG A 85 49.34 -21.43 -14.46
CA ARG A 85 48.20 -22.39 -14.45
C ARG A 85 48.49 -23.64 -15.28
N CYS A 86 49.19 -23.49 -16.42
CA CYS A 86 49.50 -24.58 -17.35
C CYS A 86 50.87 -24.38 -17.99
N ASN A 87 51.91 -25.04 -17.49
CA ASN A 87 53.27 -24.83 -17.95
C ASN A 87 53.50 -25.15 -19.45
N LEU A 88 52.74 -26.11 -19.99
CA LEU A 88 52.79 -26.49 -21.41
C LEU A 88 51.73 -25.77 -22.26
N GLY A 89 51.02 -24.80 -21.68
CA GLY A 89 49.87 -24.11 -22.27
C GLY A 89 48.56 -24.93 -22.11
N GLY A 90 47.46 -24.36 -22.54
CA GLY A 90 46.14 -24.99 -22.37
C GLY A 90 45.01 -24.13 -22.85
N GLN A 91 43.81 -24.39 -22.34
CA GLN A 91 42.60 -23.62 -22.59
C GLN A 91 41.89 -23.31 -21.29
N LEU A 92 41.40 -22.07 -21.16
CA LEU A 92 40.42 -21.64 -20.16
C LEU A 92 39.07 -21.54 -20.84
N VAL A 93 38.09 -22.29 -20.32
CA VAL A 93 36.70 -22.24 -20.76
C VAL A 93 35.90 -21.53 -19.69
N ILE A 94 35.22 -20.48 -20.06
CA ILE A 94 34.31 -19.73 -19.22
C ILE A 94 32.87 -19.94 -19.73
N ALA A 95 31.94 -20.20 -18.83
CA ALA A 95 30.53 -20.37 -19.13
C ALA A 95 29.65 -19.51 -18.22
N GLY A 96 28.49 -19.11 -18.71
CA GLY A 96 27.58 -18.25 -17.96
C GLY A 96 26.30 -17.98 -18.71
N ILE A 97 25.49 -17.08 -18.16
CA ILE A 97 24.22 -16.61 -18.74
C ILE A 97 24.39 -15.17 -19.19
N ASP A 98 24.17 -14.92 -20.48
CA ASP A 98 24.16 -13.57 -21.08
C ASP A 98 22.90 -12.81 -20.61
N ALA A 99 23.03 -12.10 -19.50
CA ALA A 99 21.89 -11.44 -18.86
C ALA A 99 21.45 -10.14 -19.56
N ASP A 100 22.38 -9.52 -20.29
CA ASP A 100 22.12 -8.28 -21.03
C ASP A 100 21.93 -8.49 -22.55
N ASN A 101 21.98 -9.75 -23.00
CA ASN A 101 21.84 -10.17 -24.40
C ASN A 101 22.80 -9.50 -25.37
N ASN A 102 24.03 -9.21 -24.92
CA ASN A 102 25.07 -8.62 -25.76
C ASN A 102 25.94 -9.64 -26.51
N ASN A 103 25.67 -10.95 -26.34
CA ASN A 103 26.43 -12.09 -26.86
C ASN A 103 27.89 -12.16 -26.37
N LYS A 104 28.13 -11.69 -25.15
CA LYS A 104 29.42 -11.75 -24.47
C LYS A 104 29.15 -12.03 -22.99
N LEU A 105 30.09 -12.71 -22.33
CA LEU A 105 30.05 -12.87 -20.88
C LEU A 105 30.89 -11.77 -20.23
N SER A 106 30.28 -10.92 -19.43
CA SER A 106 30.94 -10.04 -18.46
C SER A 106 31.36 -10.83 -17.23
N GLU A 107 32.22 -10.27 -16.38
CA GLU A 107 32.65 -10.93 -15.13
C GLU A 107 31.49 -11.31 -14.21
N GLN A 108 30.38 -10.52 -14.22
CA GLN A 108 29.19 -10.78 -13.42
C GLN A 108 28.29 -11.88 -13.98
N GLU A 109 28.46 -12.23 -15.25
CA GLU A 109 27.66 -13.23 -15.96
C GLU A 109 28.35 -14.60 -16.03
N ILE A 110 29.65 -14.67 -15.71
CA ILE A 110 30.39 -15.91 -15.64
C ILE A 110 29.96 -16.70 -14.41
N THR A 111 29.50 -17.92 -14.64
CA THR A 111 29.05 -18.82 -13.57
C THR A 111 30.06 -19.94 -13.31
N GLU A 112 30.87 -20.28 -14.30
CA GLU A 112 31.85 -21.37 -14.19
C GLU A 112 33.09 -21.12 -15.05
N GLU A 113 34.24 -21.61 -14.58
CA GLU A 113 35.50 -21.62 -15.29
C GLU A 113 36.15 -23.02 -15.26
N HIS A 114 36.69 -23.47 -16.36
CA HIS A 114 37.40 -24.72 -16.47
C HIS A 114 38.77 -24.54 -17.14
N ILE A 115 39.81 -25.13 -16.57
CA ILE A 115 41.15 -25.07 -17.12
C ILE A 115 41.57 -26.48 -17.55
N LEU A 116 41.91 -26.63 -18.82
CA LEU A 116 42.47 -27.86 -19.38
C LEU A 116 43.86 -27.61 -19.90
N CYS A 117 44.90 -28.17 -19.25
CA CYS A 117 46.27 -28.04 -19.65
C CYS A 117 46.63 -29.06 -20.77
N SER A 118 47.59 -28.70 -21.64
CA SER A 118 48.02 -29.50 -22.78
C SER A 118 48.78 -30.79 -22.39
N ASP A 119 49.16 -30.93 -21.13
CA ASP A 119 49.72 -32.18 -20.56
C ASP A 119 48.62 -33.16 -20.05
N GLY A 120 47.36 -32.77 -20.16
CA GLY A 120 46.25 -33.57 -19.72
C GLY A 120 45.88 -33.38 -18.24
N GLU A 121 46.56 -32.46 -17.56
CA GLU A 121 46.16 -32.06 -16.22
C GLU A 121 44.91 -31.18 -16.31
N TYR A 122 43.85 -31.65 -15.66
CA TYR A 122 42.64 -30.89 -15.46
C TYR A 122 42.72 -30.25 -14.08
N ILE A 123 42.77 -28.94 -14.06
CA ILE A 123 42.70 -28.17 -12.83
C ILE A 123 41.21 -27.96 -12.52
N ALA A 124 40.73 -28.59 -11.46
CA ALA A 124 39.36 -28.41 -11.00
C ALA A 124 39.18 -26.90 -10.70
N PRO A 125 38.13 -26.30 -11.26
CA PRO A 125 37.86 -24.87 -11.04
C PRO A 125 37.65 -24.61 -9.54
N ASP A 126 37.95 -23.37 -9.14
CA ASP A 126 37.71 -22.93 -7.76
C ASP A 126 36.24 -23.02 -7.42
N ILE A 127 35.94 -23.29 -6.16
CA ILE A 127 34.56 -23.32 -5.66
C ILE A 127 34.02 -21.89 -5.76
N LEU A 128 32.85 -21.74 -6.37
CA LEU A 128 32.16 -20.46 -6.47
C LEU A 128 30.80 -20.55 -5.80
N ILE A 129 30.56 -19.73 -4.78
CA ILE A 129 29.23 -19.54 -4.19
C ILE A 129 28.53 -18.47 -5.04
N ASN A 130 27.68 -18.90 -6.00
CA ASN A 130 27.05 -18.01 -6.98
C ASN A 130 25.95 -17.14 -6.35
N ALA A 131 25.15 -17.73 -5.46
CA ALA A 131 24.10 -17.03 -4.77
C ALA A 131 23.73 -17.72 -3.46
N ILE A 132 23.31 -16.91 -2.49
CA ILE A 132 22.59 -17.38 -1.31
C ILE A 132 21.30 -16.57 -1.24
N VAL A 133 20.15 -17.26 -1.25
CA VAL A 133 18.83 -16.63 -1.31
C VAL A 133 17.98 -17.12 -0.15
N ALA A 134 17.32 -16.21 0.53
CA ALA A 134 16.31 -16.52 1.54
C ALA A 134 14.90 -16.36 0.94
N SER A 135 14.04 -17.33 1.16
CA SER A 135 12.64 -17.28 0.71
C SER A 135 11.69 -17.69 1.86
N PRO A 136 10.88 -16.78 2.37
CA PRO A 136 10.87 -15.32 2.12
C PRO A 136 12.13 -14.62 2.65
N ALA A 137 12.53 -13.50 2.03
CA ALA A 137 13.70 -12.71 2.45
C ALA A 137 13.43 -11.88 3.72
N VAL A 138 12.17 -11.64 4.02
CA VAL A 138 11.68 -10.94 5.22
C VAL A 138 10.67 -11.83 5.91
N ILE A 139 10.81 -12.01 7.21
CA ILE A 139 9.93 -12.84 8.05
C ILE A 139 9.56 -12.11 9.33
N LEU A 140 8.49 -12.55 9.98
CA LEU A 140 8.10 -12.07 11.31
C LEU A 140 8.86 -12.79 12.44
N PRO A 141 8.85 -12.26 13.65
CA PRO A 141 9.33 -12.98 14.82
C PRO A 141 8.69 -14.37 14.91
N SER A 142 9.50 -15.36 15.25
CA SER A 142 9.15 -16.79 15.35
C SER A 142 8.79 -17.48 14.01
N GLU A 143 8.82 -16.81 12.89
CA GLU A 143 8.66 -17.43 11.57
C GLU A 143 9.97 -18.04 11.06
N THR A 144 9.84 -18.91 10.06
CA THR A 144 10.95 -19.64 9.46
C THR A 144 11.09 -19.26 7.98
N THR A 145 12.33 -19.00 7.55
CA THR A 145 12.68 -18.86 6.13
C THR A 145 13.52 -20.05 5.67
N THR A 146 13.46 -20.32 4.38
CA THR A 146 14.33 -21.29 3.73
C THR A 146 15.48 -20.56 3.04
N ILE A 147 16.71 -20.90 3.36
CA ILE A 147 17.90 -20.36 2.72
C ILE A 147 18.45 -21.41 1.78
N THR A 148 18.64 -21.01 0.51
CA THR A 148 19.17 -21.87 -0.55
C THR A 148 20.47 -21.27 -1.09
N ALA A 149 21.52 -22.06 -1.13
CA ALA A 149 22.79 -21.71 -1.78
C ALA A 149 22.88 -22.39 -3.14
N THR A 150 23.34 -21.64 -4.13
CA THR A 150 23.75 -22.15 -5.44
C THR A 150 25.26 -22.10 -5.51
N ILE A 151 25.91 -23.25 -5.69
CA ILE A 151 27.37 -23.40 -5.64
C ILE A 151 27.83 -24.14 -6.89
N SER A 152 28.76 -23.54 -7.61
CA SER A 152 29.39 -24.19 -8.77
C SER A 152 30.69 -24.88 -8.37
N ASN A 153 31.09 -25.87 -9.14
CA ASN A 153 32.34 -26.62 -9.00
C ASN A 153 32.48 -27.39 -7.67
N LEU A 154 31.34 -27.76 -7.07
CA LEU A 154 31.31 -28.56 -5.85
C LEU A 154 31.69 -30.01 -6.15
N SER A 155 32.60 -30.59 -5.36
CA SER A 155 32.96 -32.00 -5.43
C SER A 155 32.38 -32.77 -4.25
N ASP A 156 32.26 -34.11 -4.40
CA ASP A 156 31.72 -34.98 -3.35
C ASP A 156 32.52 -34.93 -2.03
N ASN A 157 33.78 -34.47 -2.08
CA ASN A 157 34.65 -34.38 -0.92
C ASN A 157 34.63 -33.02 -0.25
N ASP A 158 33.90 -32.04 -0.80
CA ASP A 158 33.74 -30.72 -0.21
C ASP A 158 32.75 -30.77 0.96
N THR A 159 33.01 -29.99 1.97
CA THR A 159 32.13 -29.86 3.14
C THR A 159 31.46 -28.52 3.18
N LEU A 160 30.12 -28.50 3.31
CA LEU A 160 29.34 -27.28 3.52
C LEU A 160 28.89 -27.19 4.99
N THR A 161 29.17 -26.07 5.61
CA THR A 161 28.77 -25.81 6.99
C THR A 161 28.06 -24.46 7.07
N TRP A 162 26.88 -24.46 7.65
CA TRP A 162 26.14 -23.24 7.91
C TRP A 162 26.28 -22.83 9.37
N TYR A 163 26.41 -21.51 9.59
CA TYR A 163 26.52 -20.91 10.91
C TYR A 163 25.46 -19.83 11.06
N ASP A 164 24.97 -19.66 12.29
CA ASP A 164 24.11 -18.55 12.65
C ASP A 164 24.91 -17.25 12.94
N SER A 165 24.22 -16.21 13.41
CA SER A 165 24.84 -14.93 13.78
C SER A 165 25.86 -15.02 14.93
N ASP A 166 25.78 -16.07 15.73
CA ASP A 166 26.61 -16.32 16.92
C ASP A 166 27.68 -17.39 16.65
N ASP A 167 27.92 -17.71 15.36
CA ASP A 167 28.84 -18.75 14.88
C ASP A 167 28.50 -20.19 15.37
N ASN A 168 27.24 -20.45 15.75
CA ASN A 168 26.78 -21.82 16.02
C ASN A 168 26.42 -22.53 14.73
N ILE A 169 26.68 -23.83 14.65
CA ILE A 169 26.37 -24.64 13.47
C ILE A 169 24.85 -24.84 13.36
N ILE A 170 24.24 -24.37 12.25
CA ILE A 170 22.82 -24.52 11.96
C ILE A 170 22.52 -25.89 11.35
N SER A 171 23.43 -26.39 10.50
CA SER A 171 23.21 -27.62 9.74
C SER A 171 23.70 -28.84 10.53
N PRO A 172 22.89 -29.90 10.65
CA PRO A 172 23.37 -31.13 11.24
C PRO A 172 24.52 -31.72 10.39
N VAL A 173 25.57 -32.12 11.04
CA VAL A 173 26.81 -32.70 10.45
C VAL A 173 26.56 -33.97 9.62
N SER A 174 25.33 -34.48 9.60
CA SER A 174 24.94 -35.76 8.94
C SER A 174 24.66 -35.64 7.45
N VAL A 175 24.61 -34.44 6.89
CA VAL A 175 24.41 -34.22 5.43
C VAL A 175 25.67 -33.57 4.89
N ASN A 176 26.43 -34.25 4.04
CA ASN A 176 27.74 -33.79 3.59
C ASN A 176 27.68 -32.46 2.82
N GLN A 177 26.56 -32.11 2.19
CA GLN A 177 26.42 -30.92 1.35
C GLN A 177 25.02 -30.32 1.46
N PRO A 178 24.63 -29.70 2.60
CA PRO A 178 23.32 -29.09 2.75
C PRO A 178 23.31 -27.73 2.03
N GLN A 179 22.82 -27.71 0.80
CA GLN A 179 22.61 -26.46 0.05
C GLN A 179 21.36 -25.71 0.48
N VAL A 180 20.46 -26.36 1.22
CA VAL A 180 19.21 -25.78 1.71
C VAL A 180 19.13 -25.97 3.22
N ILE A 181 18.86 -24.87 3.92
CA ILE A 181 18.60 -24.87 5.37
C ILE A 181 17.33 -24.10 5.70
N ALA A 182 16.76 -24.39 6.87
CA ALA A 182 15.69 -23.58 7.45
C ALA A 182 16.27 -22.75 8.60
N LEU A 183 15.94 -21.48 8.64
CA LEU A 183 16.36 -20.54 9.69
C LEU A 183 15.13 -19.90 10.33
N THR A 184 14.96 -20.11 11.63
CA THR A 184 13.80 -19.59 12.38
C THR A 184 14.21 -18.33 13.15
N ALA A 185 13.41 -17.26 13.01
CA ALA A 185 13.62 -16.02 13.72
C ALA A 185 13.39 -16.16 15.24
N GLY A 186 14.12 -15.39 16.00
CA GLY A 186 13.82 -15.15 17.42
C GLY A 186 12.51 -14.38 17.61
N ASN A 187 12.20 -14.04 18.86
CA ASN A 187 10.94 -13.38 19.23
C ASN A 187 10.97 -11.84 19.06
N THR A 188 12.06 -11.29 18.56
CA THR A 188 12.24 -9.84 18.39
C THR A 188 12.56 -9.51 16.94
N SER A 189 12.11 -8.33 16.50
CA SER A 189 12.51 -7.77 15.21
C SER A 189 14.01 -7.46 15.16
N GLY A 190 14.57 -7.43 13.98
CA GLY A 190 15.98 -7.14 13.75
C GLY A 190 16.51 -7.81 12.48
N VAL A 191 17.77 -8.17 12.51
CA VAL A 191 18.43 -8.90 11.44
C VAL A 191 19.04 -10.16 12.01
N MET A 192 18.71 -11.31 11.44
CA MET A 192 19.45 -12.54 11.63
C MET A 192 20.32 -12.83 10.43
N SER A 193 21.35 -13.60 10.58
CA SER A 193 22.22 -13.95 9.49
C SER A 193 22.59 -15.42 9.47
N ALA A 194 22.83 -15.93 8.28
CA ALA A 194 23.46 -17.22 8.10
C ALA A 194 24.73 -17.05 7.29
N LYS A 195 25.78 -17.77 7.67
CA LYS A 195 27.05 -17.82 6.96
C LYS A 195 27.28 -19.24 6.45
N LEU A 196 27.47 -19.37 5.15
CA LEU A 196 27.90 -20.64 4.55
C LEU A 196 29.42 -20.64 4.44
N GLU A 197 30.03 -21.72 4.91
CA GLU A 197 31.44 -22.04 4.64
C GLU A 197 31.52 -23.32 3.80
N VAL A 198 32.26 -23.23 2.70
CA VAL A 198 32.56 -24.38 1.83
C VAL A 198 34.06 -24.66 1.93
N LYS A 199 34.38 -25.86 2.38
CA LYS A 199 35.74 -26.29 2.62
C LYS A 199 36.11 -27.41 1.66
N ARG A 200 37.21 -27.22 0.92
CA ARG A 200 37.89 -28.24 0.08
C ARG A 200 39.21 -28.63 0.70
N VAL A 201 39.46 -29.94 0.83
CA VAL A 201 40.75 -30.46 1.22
C VAL A 201 41.42 -31.05 -0.04
N HIS A 202 42.53 -30.49 -0.44
CA HIS A 202 43.30 -30.94 -1.59
C HIS A 202 44.09 -32.19 -1.28
N PRO A 203 44.52 -32.98 -2.32
CA PRO A 203 45.29 -34.20 -2.12
C PRO A 203 46.66 -33.98 -1.42
N ASP A 204 47.21 -32.80 -1.48
CA ASP A 204 48.45 -32.38 -0.79
C ASP A 204 48.23 -31.98 0.68
N GLY A 205 46.95 -32.03 1.14
CA GLY A 205 46.56 -31.62 2.48
C GLY A 205 46.33 -30.15 2.68
N SER A 206 46.47 -29.34 1.64
CA SER A 206 46.07 -27.91 1.69
C SER A 206 44.56 -27.75 1.76
N ILE A 207 44.08 -26.62 2.28
CA ILE A 207 42.65 -26.37 2.47
C ILE A 207 42.30 -25.04 1.76
N THR A 208 41.32 -25.11 0.90
CA THR A 208 40.62 -23.93 0.38
C THR A 208 39.31 -23.73 1.17
N LEU A 209 39.05 -22.49 1.58
CA LEU A 209 37.84 -22.13 2.33
C LEU A 209 37.19 -20.93 1.64
N HIS A 210 35.94 -21.09 1.24
CA HIS A 210 35.09 -20.01 0.76
C HIS A 210 33.97 -19.76 1.76
N ALA A 211 33.65 -18.51 2.02
CA ALA A 211 32.57 -18.16 2.94
C ALA A 211 31.76 -16.99 2.39
N GLN A 212 30.44 -17.09 2.53
CA GLN A 212 29.51 -16.04 2.18
C GLN A 212 28.40 -15.94 3.22
N LYS A 213 27.98 -14.70 3.51
CA LYS A 213 26.96 -14.39 4.51
C LYS A 213 25.70 -13.87 3.81
N ILE A 214 24.55 -14.27 4.32
CA ILE A 214 23.24 -13.68 3.99
C ILE A 214 22.62 -13.08 5.24
N ASN A 215 21.98 -11.94 5.09
CA ASN A 215 21.15 -11.32 6.12
C ASN A 215 19.67 -11.55 5.79
N VAL A 216 18.89 -11.87 6.80
CA VAL A 216 17.44 -12.02 6.73
C VAL A 216 16.81 -11.00 7.67
N THR A 217 15.95 -10.16 7.17
CA THR A 217 15.27 -9.15 7.98
C THR A 217 14.12 -9.80 8.75
N ILE A 218 14.12 -9.65 10.07
CA ILE A 218 12.97 -9.94 10.92
C ILE A 218 12.22 -8.63 11.06
N ALA A 219 11.11 -8.49 10.33
CA ALA A 219 10.28 -7.31 10.40
C ALA A 219 9.70 -7.18 11.81
N GLU A 220 9.52 -5.96 12.29
CA GLU A 220 8.61 -5.75 13.40
C GLU A 220 7.25 -6.29 12.97
N ALA A 221 6.64 -7.16 13.78
CA ALA A 221 5.26 -7.51 13.59
C ALA A 221 4.49 -6.19 13.55
N PRO A 222 3.74 -5.88 12.48
CA PRO A 222 3.00 -4.63 12.44
C PRO A 222 1.96 -4.70 13.55
N SER A 223 2.27 -4.07 14.66
CA SER A 223 1.60 -4.22 15.95
C SER A 223 0.55 -3.16 16.09
N LYS A 224 -0.41 -2.95 15.30
CA LYS A 224 -1.44 -1.92 15.54
C LYS A 224 -2.79 -2.30 14.92
N THR A 225 -2.94 -3.57 14.57
CA THR A 225 -4.18 -4.07 13.98
C THR A 225 -4.75 -5.20 14.81
N GLN A 226 -6.01 -5.08 15.19
CA GLN A 226 -6.78 -6.18 15.77
C GLN A 226 -7.81 -6.71 14.77
N SER A 227 -8.00 -8.02 14.75
CA SER A 227 -9.01 -8.67 13.92
C SER A 227 -10.27 -8.97 14.73
N VAL A 228 -11.41 -8.58 14.19
CA VAL A 228 -12.72 -8.98 14.68
C VAL A 228 -13.32 -9.93 13.65
N VAL A 229 -13.56 -11.18 14.06
CA VAL A 229 -14.05 -12.25 13.19
C VAL A 229 -15.55 -12.43 13.42
N MET A 230 -16.31 -12.39 12.32
CA MET A 230 -17.74 -12.70 12.26
C MET A 230 -17.97 -13.99 11.46
N ASP A 231 -19.17 -14.26 10.97
CA ASP A 231 -19.47 -15.53 10.27
C ASP A 231 -18.71 -15.66 8.93
N ASN A 232 -18.76 -14.64 8.08
CA ASN A 232 -18.18 -14.67 6.73
C ASN A 232 -17.04 -13.67 6.54
N THR A 233 -16.95 -12.70 7.43
CA THR A 233 -16.08 -11.55 7.30
C THR A 233 -15.23 -11.37 8.55
N GLN A 234 -13.99 -11.02 8.37
CA GLN A 234 -13.14 -10.42 9.41
C GLN A 234 -12.95 -8.94 9.12
N VAL A 235 -13.04 -8.13 10.16
CA VAL A 235 -12.76 -6.70 10.10
C VAL A 235 -11.44 -6.44 10.82
N LEU A 236 -10.51 -5.82 10.11
CA LEU A 236 -9.18 -5.47 10.60
C LEU A 236 -9.23 -4.02 11.05
N LEU A 237 -9.21 -3.83 12.36
CA LEU A 237 -9.37 -2.55 13.06
C LEU A 237 -8.03 -2.07 13.60
N PRO A 238 -7.85 -0.76 13.86
CA PRO A 238 -6.72 -0.29 14.66
C PRO A 238 -6.80 -0.88 16.07
N GLU A 239 -5.62 -1.08 16.70
CA GLU A 239 -5.56 -1.38 18.13
C GLU A 239 -6.14 -0.23 18.96
N GLY A 240 -6.59 -0.53 20.16
CA GLY A 240 -7.15 0.45 21.10
C GLY A 240 -8.60 0.14 21.48
N TYR A 241 -9.18 -0.94 20.96
CA TYR A 241 -10.52 -1.39 21.36
C TYR A 241 -10.48 -2.65 22.21
N SER A 242 -11.24 -2.64 23.30
CA SER A 242 -11.72 -3.88 23.92
C SER A 242 -12.98 -4.32 23.19
N THR A 243 -13.12 -5.60 22.89
CA THR A 243 -14.21 -6.12 22.08
C THR A 243 -15.06 -7.12 22.83
N GLN A 244 -16.36 -7.13 22.53
CA GLN A 244 -17.31 -8.07 23.09
C GLN A 244 -18.32 -8.54 22.04
N ASN A 245 -18.42 -9.86 21.87
CA ASN A 245 -19.34 -10.45 20.90
C ASN A 245 -20.80 -10.16 21.26
N ILE A 246 -21.58 -9.78 20.24
CA ILE A 246 -23.03 -9.76 20.31
C ILE A 246 -23.51 -11.16 19.98
N THR A 247 -24.36 -11.74 20.85
CA THR A 247 -24.92 -13.09 20.66
C THR A 247 -26.36 -12.98 20.19
N GLY A 248 -26.81 -13.87 19.29
CA GLY A 248 -28.16 -13.87 18.74
C GLY A 248 -28.17 -13.98 17.20
N ASP A 249 -29.30 -13.61 16.58
CA ASP A 249 -29.46 -13.62 15.12
C ASP A 249 -28.68 -12.50 14.40
N PHE A 250 -28.18 -11.55 15.16
CA PHE A 250 -27.35 -10.45 14.69
C PHE A 250 -25.90 -10.75 15.03
N LYS A 251 -25.08 -10.90 14.01
CA LYS A 251 -23.63 -11.15 14.19
C LYS A 251 -22.90 -9.84 14.29
N GLY A 252 -22.17 -9.66 15.38
CA GLY A 252 -21.41 -8.45 15.58
C GLY A 252 -20.63 -8.43 16.88
N VAL A 253 -19.90 -7.35 17.03
CA VAL A 253 -19.02 -7.11 18.17
C VAL A 253 -19.18 -5.66 18.60
N VAL A 254 -19.38 -5.43 19.89
CA VAL A 254 -19.30 -4.11 20.50
C VAL A 254 -17.85 -3.79 20.79
N MET A 255 -17.43 -2.57 20.52
CA MET A 255 -16.07 -2.07 20.66
C MET A 255 -16.05 -0.95 21.70
N TYR A 256 -15.12 -1.03 22.64
CA TYR A 256 -14.91 -0.02 23.70
C TYR A 256 -13.52 0.57 23.52
N GLY A 257 -13.43 1.88 23.25
CA GLY A 257 -12.15 2.56 23.04
C GLY A 257 -11.39 2.80 24.33
N GLU A 258 -10.07 2.59 24.29
CA GLU A 258 -9.09 2.90 25.35
C GLU A 258 -9.51 2.52 26.79
N VAL A 259 -9.85 1.26 26.98
CA VAL A 259 -10.18 0.80 28.33
C VAL A 259 -8.91 0.34 29.04
N PRO A 260 -8.57 0.90 30.22
CA PRO A 260 -7.56 0.31 31.08
C PRO A 260 -7.98 -1.12 31.42
N GLN A 261 -7.06 -2.09 31.30
CA GLN A 261 -7.34 -3.48 31.66
C GLN A 261 -7.78 -3.59 33.11
N GLN A 262 -9.07 -3.68 33.37
CA GLN A 262 -9.61 -4.10 34.64
C GLN A 262 -10.80 -5.04 34.47
N VAL A 263 -10.51 -6.30 34.80
CA VAL A 263 -11.40 -7.32 35.37
C VAL A 263 -12.82 -7.45 34.79
N GLN A 264 -12.96 -8.44 33.91
CA GLN A 264 -14.27 -9.03 33.56
C GLN A 264 -14.93 -9.68 34.80
N LYS A 265 -16.08 -9.17 35.18
CA LYS A 265 -17.06 -9.91 35.98
C LYS A 265 -18.31 -10.14 35.16
N SER A 266 -18.92 -11.32 35.33
CA SER A 266 -20.09 -11.83 34.65
C SER A 266 -21.27 -10.84 34.56
N GLY A 267 -21.72 -10.57 33.38
CA GLY A 267 -22.61 -9.50 32.93
C GLY A 267 -21.79 -8.57 32.05
N ILE A 268 -22.37 -7.95 31.03
CA ILE A 268 -21.64 -7.06 30.15
C ILE A 268 -21.81 -5.60 30.60
N PRO A 269 -21.13 -5.13 31.66
CA PRO A 269 -21.09 -3.71 31.92
C PRO A 269 -20.14 -3.05 30.93
N THR A 270 -20.50 -1.91 30.42
CA THR A 270 -19.55 -1.00 29.78
C THR A 270 -18.39 -0.80 30.75
N PRO A 271 -17.13 -1.05 30.34
CA PRO A 271 -15.99 -0.88 31.22
C PRO A 271 -15.96 0.54 31.81
N ALA A 272 -15.65 0.64 33.09
CA ALA A 272 -15.62 1.93 33.78
C ALA A 272 -14.65 2.91 33.10
N GLY A 273 -15.12 4.12 32.82
CA GLY A 273 -14.36 5.18 32.14
C GLY A 273 -14.34 5.09 30.62
N THR A 274 -15.15 4.24 30.00
CA THR A 274 -15.31 4.22 28.55
C THR A 274 -15.99 5.49 28.06
N GLU A 275 -15.31 6.19 27.15
CA GLU A 275 -15.81 7.42 26.54
C GLU A 275 -16.20 7.22 25.06
N LEU A 276 -15.58 6.27 24.37
CA LEU A 276 -15.81 5.89 22.99
C LEU A 276 -16.40 4.49 22.91
N ILE A 277 -17.51 4.34 22.26
CA ILE A 277 -18.15 3.05 22.01
C ILE A 277 -18.43 2.93 20.52
N GLY A 278 -18.33 1.71 19.99
CA GLY A 278 -18.71 1.42 18.61
C GLY A 278 -19.19 -0.02 18.45
N PHE A 279 -19.44 -0.39 17.24
CA PHE A 279 -19.74 -1.78 16.89
C PHE A 279 -19.26 -2.10 15.48
N THR A 280 -19.00 -3.37 15.22
CA THR A 280 -18.94 -3.92 13.86
C THR A 280 -19.92 -5.06 13.75
N SER A 281 -20.60 -5.16 12.61
CA SER A 281 -21.66 -6.14 12.42
C SER A 281 -21.75 -6.61 10.98
N GLU A 282 -22.24 -7.83 10.82
CA GLU A 282 -22.49 -8.49 9.53
C GLU A 282 -23.94 -8.94 9.47
N ARG A 283 -24.64 -8.62 8.39
CA ARG A 283 -26.03 -9.05 8.19
C ARG A 283 -26.39 -9.13 6.71
N PRO A 284 -27.43 -9.92 6.33
CA PRO A 284 -28.01 -9.83 5.00
C PRO A 284 -28.63 -8.44 4.75
N SER A 285 -28.62 -8.00 3.49
CA SER A 285 -29.40 -6.84 3.07
C SER A 285 -30.89 -7.13 3.15
N LEU A 286 -31.68 -6.12 3.48
CA LEU A 286 -33.14 -6.23 3.53
C LEU A 286 -33.82 -5.82 2.22
N SER A 287 -33.06 -5.34 1.22
CA SER A 287 -33.58 -4.82 -0.05
C SER A 287 -32.74 -5.27 -1.23
N GLN A 288 -33.36 -5.97 -2.19
CA GLN A 288 -32.70 -6.34 -3.43
C GLN A 288 -32.50 -5.11 -4.34
N GLY A 289 -31.35 -5.03 -4.99
CA GLY A 289 -31.04 -3.96 -5.94
C GLY A 289 -30.67 -2.61 -5.32
N SER A 290 -30.33 -2.58 -4.04
CA SER A 290 -29.88 -1.37 -3.35
C SER A 290 -28.37 -1.17 -3.53
N THR A 291 -27.95 0.07 -3.63
CA THR A 291 -26.53 0.45 -3.56
C THR A 291 -26.08 0.61 -2.11
N THR A 292 -24.77 0.71 -1.89
CA THR A 292 -24.22 1.02 -0.55
C THR A 292 -24.76 2.36 -0.02
N VAL A 293 -24.95 3.34 -0.90
CA VAL A 293 -25.55 4.65 -0.55
C VAL A 293 -27.00 4.50 -0.13
N ASP A 294 -27.80 3.72 -0.86
CA ASP A 294 -29.21 3.51 -0.53
C ASP A 294 -29.39 2.85 0.85
N ILE A 295 -28.51 1.89 1.15
CA ILE A 295 -28.50 1.20 2.45
C ILE A 295 -28.15 2.19 3.57
N LEU A 296 -27.16 3.04 3.37
CA LEU A 296 -26.76 4.07 4.34
C LEU A 296 -27.90 5.07 4.58
N ASN A 297 -28.51 5.59 3.51
CA ASN A 297 -29.60 6.54 3.59
C ASN A 297 -30.82 5.94 4.29
N THR A 298 -31.14 4.68 4.01
CA THR A 298 -32.21 3.95 4.68
C THR A 298 -31.95 3.80 6.17
N LEU A 299 -30.71 3.47 6.53
CA LEU A 299 -30.27 3.36 7.93
C LEU A 299 -30.45 4.68 8.69
N VAL A 300 -29.94 5.78 8.12
CA VAL A 300 -30.00 7.11 8.73
C VAL A 300 -31.47 7.58 8.87
N SER A 301 -32.28 7.37 7.83
CA SER A 301 -33.70 7.70 7.87
C SER A 301 -34.46 6.90 8.95
N SER A 302 -34.11 5.62 9.10
CA SER A 302 -34.69 4.76 10.13
C SER A 302 -34.27 5.21 11.54
N LEU A 303 -33.01 5.62 11.69
CA LEU A 303 -32.48 6.15 12.95
C LEU A 303 -33.18 7.46 13.33
N ASN A 304 -33.31 8.41 12.39
CA ASN A 304 -34.05 9.65 12.59
C ASN A 304 -35.51 9.38 13.01
N SER A 305 -36.17 8.45 12.34
CA SER A 305 -37.55 8.05 12.67
C SER A 305 -37.65 7.46 14.08
N THR A 306 -36.69 6.63 14.48
CA THR A 306 -36.65 5.97 15.80
C THR A 306 -36.37 6.98 16.93
N LEU A 307 -35.46 7.94 16.67
CA LEU A 307 -35.18 9.01 17.65
C LEU A 307 -36.39 9.94 17.88
N GLY A 308 -37.23 10.13 16.85
CA GLY A 308 -38.50 10.86 16.93
C GLY A 308 -38.32 12.39 16.90
N TYR A 309 -39.46 13.08 17.06
CA TYR A 309 -39.57 14.52 16.95
C TYR A 309 -38.64 15.26 17.93
N ARG A 310 -38.00 16.33 17.47
CA ARG A 310 -37.01 17.18 18.15
C ARG A 310 -35.61 16.55 18.35
N ASN A 311 -35.37 15.42 17.74
CA ASN A 311 -34.06 14.80 17.68
C ASN A 311 -33.64 14.76 16.21
N ASP A 312 -32.37 14.88 15.95
CA ASP A 312 -31.86 15.01 14.58
C ASP A 312 -30.55 14.25 14.39
N VAL A 313 -30.42 13.60 13.21
CA VAL A 313 -29.19 12.99 12.72
C VAL A 313 -28.80 13.73 11.46
N THR A 314 -27.81 14.59 11.59
CA THR A 314 -27.34 15.48 10.52
C THR A 314 -26.03 14.98 9.96
N GLU A 315 -25.96 14.79 8.63
CA GLU A 315 -24.71 14.45 7.96
C GLU A 315 -23.71 15.61 8.06
N ILE A 316 -22.49 15.30 8.47
CA ILE A 316 -21.36 16.24 8.47
C ILE A 316 -20.59 16.09 7.18
N SER A 317 -20.14 14.84 6.88
CA SER A 317 -19.33 14.55 5.71
C SER A 317 -19.50 13.11 5.26
N LYS A 318 -19.18 12.87 4.00
CA LYS A 318 -19.26 11.55 3.37
C LYS A 318 -18.16 11.39 2.33
N LYS A 319 -17.60 10.18 2.20
CA LYS A 319 -16.62 9.83 1.18
C LYS A 319 -16.73 8.37 0.77
N THR A 320 -16.40 8.08 -0.48
CA THR A 320 -16.20 6.71 -0.97
C THR A 320 -14.75 6.30 -0.77
N LEU A 321 -14.55 5.14 -0.17
CA LEU A 321 -13.22 4.55 0.03
C LEU A 321 -12.78 3.81 -1.26
N VAL A 322 -11.47 3.54 -1.37
CA VAL A 322 -10.89 2.88 -2.57
C VAL A 322 -11.44 1.48 -2.85
N ASN A 323 -12.00 0.83 -1.86
CA ASN A 323 -12.65 -0.48 -1.97
C ASN A 323 -14.16 -0.40 -2.28
N GLY A 324 -14.67 0.80 -2.55
CA GLY A 324 -16.08 1.06 -2.84
C GLY A 324 -16.98 1.20 -1.62
N ASP A 325 -16.42 1.12 -0.40
CA ASP A 325 -17.19 1.36 0.82
C ASP A 325 -17.48 2.83 1.01
N ILE A 326 -18.51 3.12 1.79
CA ILE A 326 -18.86 4.50 2.15
C ILE A 326 -18.57 4.73 3.62
N SER A 327 -17.76 5.75 3.87
CA SER A 327 -17.52 6.30 5.19
C SER A 327 -18.31 7.61 5.34
N ALA A 328 -19.05 7.74 6.42
CA ALA A 328 -19.85 8.93 6.69
C ALA A 328 -19.81 9.31 8.18
N ARG A 329 -19.91 10.59 8.44
CA ARG A 329 -19.90 11.20 9.76
C ARG A 329 -21.19 11.96 9.99
N TYR A 330 -21.78 11.77 11.15
CA TYR A 330 -23.05 12.40 11.55
C TYR A 330 -22.95 13.05 12.92
N ASN A 331 -23.62 14.19 13.07
CA ASN A 331 -24.00 14.73 14.36
C ASN A 331 -25.37 14.14 14.76
N ILE A 332 -25.50 13.70 16.01
CA ILE A 332 -26.78 13.35 16.60
C ILE A 332 -27.08 14.36 17.71
N SER A 333 -28.15 15.12 17.52
CA SER A 333 -28.62 16.12 18.48
C SER A 333 -29.95 15.63 19.10
N LEU A 334 -29.97 15.59 20.43
CA LEU A 334 -31.14 15.12 21.18
C LEU A 334 -31.75 16.26 21.98
N SER A 335 -33.08 16.24 22.12
CA SER A 335 -33.81 17.16 22.99
C SER A 335 -33.57 16.91 24.48
N GLU A 336 -33.22 15.68 24.84
CA GLU A 336 -32.89 15.27 26.20
C GLU A 336 -31.52 14.62 26.25
N THR A 337 -30.84 14.77 27.39
CA THR A 337 -29.52 14.15 27.59
C THR A 337 -29.64 12.62 27.72
N ARG A 338 -28.67 11.90 27.14
CA ARG A 338 -28.54 10.43 27.26
C ARG A 338 -27.09 10.03 27.50
N GLN A 339 -26.90 8.85 28.02
CA GLN A 339 -25.60 8.19 28.04
C GLN A 339 -25.28 7.62 26.65
N THR A 340 -24.01 7.59 26.28
CA THR A 340 -23.55 7.06 24.99
C THR A 340 -23.96 5.61 24.79
N THR A 341 -23.85 4.78 25.84
CA THR A 341 -24.29 3.38 25.83
C THR A 341 -25.78 3.24 25.55
N ALA A 342 -26.63 4.08 26.14
CA ALA A 342 -28.07 4.05 25.91
C ALA A 342 -28.44 4.46 24.48
N LEU A 343 -27.70 5.40 23.88
CA LEU A 343 -27.89 5.75 22.49
C LEU A 343 -27.42 4.64 21.56
N LEU A 344 -26.29 3.98 21.86
CA LEU A 344 -25.81 2.82 21.09
C LEU A 344 -26.83 1.68 21.08
N GLN A 345 -27.45 1.38 22.21
CA GLN A 345 -28.53 0.39 22.28
C GLN A 345 -29.65 0.70 21.30
N LEU A 346 -30.07 1.98 21.22
CA LEU A 346 -31.14 2.41 20.31
C LEU A 346 -30.70 2.29 18.84
N ILE A 347 -29.46 2.65 18.53
CA ILE A 347 -28.88 2.49 17.19
C ILE A 347 -28.87 1.01 16.78
N LEU A 348 -28.39 0.13 17.65
CA LEU A 348 -28.35 -1.32 17.40
C LEU A 348 -29.76 -1.91 17.24
N GLN A 349 -30.75 -1.46 18.00
CA GLN A 349 -32.17 -1.86 17.84
C GLN A 349 -32.70 -1.44 16.46
N THR A 350 -32.37 -0.24 16.00
CA THR A 350 -32.77 0.28 14.69
C THR A 350 -32.16 -0.54 13.54
N ILE A 351 -30.88 -0.88 13.67
CA ILE A 351 -30.12 -1.66 12.67
C ILE A 351 -30.55 -3.12 12.67
N GLY A 352 -30.81 -3.68 13.82
CA GLY A 352 -31.01 -5.13 14.04
C GLY A 352 -32.38 -5.67 13.66
N THR A 353 -33.33 -4.85 13.16
CA THR A 353 -34.70 -5.26 12.83
C THR A 353 -35.35 -6.14 13.90
N ASN A 354 -36.22 -5.64 14.75
CA ASN A 354 -37.20 -6.27 15.66
C ASN A 354 -36.92 -7.67 16.28
N LYS A 355 -35.77 -8.30 16.00
CA LYS A 355 -35.38 -9.64 16.45
C LYS A 355 -34.24 -9.66 17.45
N VAL A 356 -33.66 -8.52 17.78
CA VAL A 356 -32.50 -8.42 18.71
C VAL A 356 -33.03 -8.27 20.15
N GLY A 357 -34.03 -9.01 20.50
CA GLY A 357 -34.45 -9.15 21.89
C GLY A 357 -33.42 -9.96 22.66
N GLY A 358 -32.87 -9.41 23.73
CA GLY A 358 -32.11 -10.15 24.74
C GLY A 358 -30.62 -9.87 24.81
N VAL A 359 -29.96 -9.37 23.76
CA VAL A 359 -28.50 -9.09 23.81
C VAL A 359 -28.21 -7.61 24.05
N ILE A 360 -29.06 -6.74 23.48
CA ILE A 360 -28.93 -5.29 23.66
C ILE A 360 -29.30 -4.87 25.08
N ASP A 361 -30.23 -5.61 25.69
CA ASP A 361 -30.57 -5.43 27.11
C ASP A 361 -29.42 -5.75 28.07
N GLN A 362 -28.32 -6.34 27.57
CA GLN A 362 -27.08 -6.65 28.34
C GLN A 362 -26.03 -5.54 28.29
N LEU A 363 -26.14 -4.56 27.40
CA LEU A 363 -25.31 -3.37 27.43
C LEU A 363 -25.77 -2.49 28.60
N VAL A 364 -25.05 -2.56 29.70
CA VAL A 364 -25.35 -1.74 30.89
C VAL A 364 -24.36 -0.59 30.93
N ALA A 365 -24.88 0.63 30.88
CA ALA A 365 -24.06 1.83 31.03
C ALA A 365 -23.30 1.83 32.37
N ASP A 366 -22.06 2.32 32.34
CA ASP A 366 -21.37 2.66 33.58
C ASP A 366 -22.16 3.74 34.34
N THR A 367 -22.30 3.59 35.63
CA THR A 367 -22.99 4.55 36.49
C THR A 367 -22.34 5.95 36.47
N ASN A 368 -21.06 6.02 36.11
CA ASN A 368 -20.32 7.27 35.96
C ASN A 368 -20.32 7.82 34.54
N GLU A 369 -20.96 7.16 33.59
CA GLU A 369 -21.07 7.62 32.21
C GLU A 369 -21.86 8.94 32.16
N LYS A 370 -21.24 9.93 31.54
CA LYS A 370 -21.81 11.27 31.43
C LYS A 370 -23.02 11.30 30.49
N ASN A 371 -24.05 12.03 30.87
CA ASN A 371 -25.16 12.31 29.97
C ASN A 371 -24.86 13.53 29.10
N THR A 372 -25.11 13.42 27.81
CA THR A 372 -25.03 14.51 26.85
C THR A 372 -26.20 14.45 25.87
N ASN A 373 -26.45 15.55 25.18
CA ASN A 373 -27.45 15.63 24.12
C ASN A 373 -26.83 15.81 22.73
N ALA A 374 -25.50 15.87 22.64
CA ALA A 374 -24.78 16.01 21.41
C ALA A 374 -23.76 14.89 21.24
N PHE A 375 -23.89 14.13 20.16
CA PHE A 375 -23.02 12.99 19.86
C PHE A 375 -22.48 13.10 18.45
N GLN A 376 -21.32 12.50 18.24
CA GLN A 376 -20.81 12.20 16.93
C GLN A 376 -20.90 10.71 16.66
N PHE A 377 -21.42 10.37 15.50
CA PHE A 377 -21.59 9.00 15.01
C PHE A 377 -20.88 8.87 13.66
N ASP A 378 -19.89 8.03 13.62
CA ASP A 378 -19.14 7.73 12.40
C ASP A 378 -19.42 6.29 12.00
N ILE A 379 -19.59 6.06 10.70
CA ILE A 379 -19.91 4.73 10.16
C ILE A 379 -19.16 4.50 8.85
N VAL A 380 -18.61 3.30 8.68
CA VAL A 380 -18.24 2.76 7.38
C VAL A 380 -19.12 1.59 7.04
N LEU A 381 -19.67 1.59 5.85
CA LEU A 381 -20.61 0.60 5.36
C LEU A 381 -20.11 -0.01 4.06
N SER A 382 -20.16 -1.34 4.01
CA SER A 382 -19.89 -2.15 2.84
C SER A 382 -21.07 -3.01 2.48
N PHE A 383 -21.28 -3.17 1.20
CA PHE A 383 -22.29 -4.07 0.65
C PHE A 383 -21.70 -4.94 -0.44
N ASP A 384 -21.75 -6.26 -0.23
CA ASP A 384 -21.46 -7.25 -1.26
C ASP A 384 -22.78 -7.76 -1.84
N GLU A 385 -23.19 -7.22 -2.98
CA GLU A 385 -24.47 -7.57 -3.62
C GLU A 385 -24.54 -9.05 -4.00
N GLN A 386 -23.42 -9.66 -4.41
CA GLN A 386 -23.40 -11.07 -4.84
C GLN A 386 -23.64 -12.02 -3.68
N LYS A 387 -23.21 -11.66 -2.49
CA LYS A 387 -23.38 -12.45 -1.26
C LYS A 387 -24.54 -11.96 -0.40
N ASP A 388 -25.22 -10.89 -0.81
CA ASP A 388 -26.22 -10.20 0.01
C ASP A 388 -25.73 -9.92 1.43
N ASN A 389 -24.51 -9.40 1.53
CA ASN A 389 -23.84 -9.19 2.82
C ASN A 389 -23.54 -7.71 3.05
N VAL A 390 -24.06 -7.18 4.14
CA VAL A 390 -23.80 -5.82 4.62
C VAL A 390 -22.91 -5.89 5.84
N VAL A 391 -21.74 -5.26 5.77
CA VAL A 391 -20.84 -5.08 6.91
C VAL A 391 -20.80 -3.62 7.30
N MET A 392 -21.04 -3.35 8.58
CA MET A 392 -21.00 -2.01 9.16
C MET A 392 -19.97 -1.96 10.28
N THR A 393 -19.17 -0.92 10.30
CA THR A 393 -18.31 -0.59 11.44
C THR A 393 -18.57 0.85 11.81
N SER A 394 -18.82 1.12 13.08
CA SER A 394 -19.19 2.45 13.55
C SER A 394 -18.55 2.79 14.89
N THR A 395 -18.46 4.08 15.15
CA THR A 395 -18.08 4.65 16.44
C THR A 395 -19.11 5.68 16.87
N LEU A 396 -19.32 5.80 18.18
CA LEU A 396 -20.21 6.74 18.82
C LEU A 396 -19.52 7.36 20.03
N ILE A 397 -19.55 8.68 20.11
CA ILE A 397 -18.91 9.44 21.20
C ILE A 397 -19.69 10.71 21.51
N ALA A 398 -19.61 11.20 22.74
CA ALA A 398 -20.05 12.55 23.06
C ALA A 398 -19.25 13.58 22.24
N LYS A 399 -19.92 14.51 21.56
CA LYS A 399 -19.27 15.46 20.62
C LYS A 399 -18.10 16.23 21.25
N GLU A 400 -18.22 16.60 22.53
CA GLU A 400 -17.18 17.31 23.27
C GLU A 400 -15.89 16.51 23.47
N LEU A 401 -15.93 15.17 23.34
CA LEU A 401 -14.79 14.29 23.51
C LEU A 401 -14.16 13.86 22.19
N PHE A 402 -14.76 14.22 21.07
CA PHE A 402 -14.35 13.76 19.75
C PHE A 402 -12.85 14.03 19.47
N SER A 403 -12.37 15.23 19.73
CA SER A 403 -10.99 15.63 19.45
C SER A 403 -9.95 14.77 20.17
N LYS A 404 -10.29 14.17 21.31
CA LYS A 404 -9.43 13.26 22.06
C LYS A 404 -9.22 11.93 21.32
N TYR A 405 -10.22 11.46 20.60
CA TYR A 405 -10.25 10.15 19.93
C TYR A 405 -10.24 10.26 18.41
N GLU A 406 -10.11 11.44 17.86
CA GLU A 406 -10.23 11.71 16.42
C GLU A 406 -9.39 10.76 15.56
N THR A 407 -8.11 10.58 15.90
CA THR A 407 -7.22 9.70 15.14
C THR A 407 -7.70 8.23 15.15
N LEU A 408 -8.15 7.73 16.29
CA LEU A 408 -8.67 6.37 16.42
C LEU A 408 -9.97 6.20 15.63
N ILE A 409 -10.88 7.17 15.72
CA ILE A 409 -12.16 7.19 15.00
C ILE A 409 -11.93 7.27 13.50
N ASP A 410 -11.11 8.21 13.03
CA ASP A 410 -10.81 8.39 11.60
C ASP A 410 -10.15 7.12 11.03
N THR A 411 -9.21 6.52 11.75
CA THR A 411 -8.57 5.28 11.32
C THR A 411 -9.59 4.13 11.27
N THR A 412 -10.50 4.03 12.23
CA THR A 412 -11.53 2.99 12.28
C THR A 412 -12.50 3.09 11.12
N THR A 413 -12.96 4.29 10.79
CA THR A 413 -14.04 4.50 9.81
C THR A 413 -13.54 4.84 8.41
N SER A 414 -12.25 5.11 8.24
CA SER A 414 -11.66 5.43 6.94
C SER A 414 -10.65 4.39 6.46
N GLU A 415 -10.08 3.59 7.35
CA GLU A 415 -8.96 2.72 7.02
C GLU A 415 -9.16 1.26 7.50
N SER A 416 -10.24 0.94 8.23
CA SER A 416 -10.52 -0.45 8.55
C SER A 416 -10.76 -1.26 7.27
N VAL A 417 -10.16 -2.45 7.23
CA VAL A 417 -10.21 -3.32 6.07
C VAL A 417 -11.05 -4.54 6.38
N ARG A 418 -11.89 -4.93 5.44
CA ARG A 418 -12.68 -6.15 5.51
C ARG A 418 -12.11 -7.20 4.59
N ALA A 419 -12.07 -8.42 5.10
CA ALA A 419 -11.61 -9.56 4.35
C ALA A 419 -12.51 -10.78 4.61
N PRO A 420 -12.59 -11.75 3.69
CA PRO A 420 -13.16 -13.05 4.01
C PRO A 420 -12.44 -13.68 5.22
N VAL A 421 -13.17 -14.45 6.03
CA VAL A 421 -12.61 -15.11 7.24
C VAL A 421 -11.38 -15.98 6.92
N ASN A 422 -11.34 -16.57 5.72
CA ASN A 422 -10.26 -17.44 5.26
C ASN A 422 -9.16 -16.72 4.47
N ALA A 423 -9.17 -15.40 4.39
CA ALA A 423 -8.12 -14.64 3.70
C ALA A 423 -6.78 -14.78 4.44
N THR A 424 -5.72 -14.93 3.68
CA THR A 424 -4.36 -14.99 4.22
C THR A 424 -3.81 -13.57 4.37
N ILE A 425 -3.29 -13.26 5.55
CA ILE A 425 -2.60 -11.99 5.82
C ILE A 425 -1.10 -12.22 5.61
N LYS A 426 -0.49 -11.41 4.77
CA LYS A 426 0.93 -11.40 4.46
C LYS A 426 1.58 -10.11 4.88
N VAL A 427 2.90 -10.16 5.11
CA VAL A 427 3.73 -8.99 5.42
C VAL A 427 4.45 -8.52 4.16
N GLN A 428 4.50 -7.21 3.98
CA GLN A 428 5.31 -6.53 2.96
C GLN A 428 6.24 -5.52 3.62
N ASN A 429 7.47 -5.43 3.11
CA ASN A 429 8.39 -4.37 3.44
C ASN A 429 8.85 -3.72 2.13
N ASP A 430 8.62 -2.43 2.03
CA ASP A 430 9.10 -1.62 0.91
C ASP A 430 10.29 -0.79 1.39
N THR A 431 11.39 -0.85 0.66
CA THR A 431 12.56 0.00 0.90
C THR A 431 12.68 0.98 -0.25
N ILE A 432 12.62 2.26 0.07
CA ILE A 432 12.62 3.35 -0.90
C ILE A 432 13.73 4.33 -0.51
N THR A 433 14.51 4.78 -1.49
CA THR A 433 15.44 5.89 -1.27
C THR A 433 14.68 7.21 -1.45
N ALA A 434 14.76 8.09 -0.47
CA ALA A 434 14.18 9.41 -0.56
C ALA A 434 14.85 10.17 -1.72
N ILE A 435 14.05 10.57 -2.68
CA ILE A 435 14.51 11.42 -3.80
C ILE A 435 14.46 12.87 -3.37
N GLU A 436 15.32 13.70 -3.97
CA GLU A 436 15.13 15.15 -3.88
C GLU A 436 13.74 15.48 -4.40
N GLN A 437 12.89 15.99 -3.52
CA GLN A 437 11.53 16.34 -3.89
C GLN A 437 11.61 17.50 -4.88
N THR A 438 11.47 17.20 -6.16
CA THR A 438 11.11 18.25 -7.12
C THR A 438 9.77 18.80 -6.67
N VAL A 439 9.70 20.11 -6.47
CA VAL A 439 8.51 20.78 -6.00
C VAL A 439 7.32 20.40 -6.88
N SER A 440 6.47 19.53 -6.36
CA SER A 440 5.30 19.05 -7.09
C SER A 440 4.24 20.14 -7.16
N LYS A 441 3.53 20.19 -8.26
CA LYS A 441 2.54 21.24 -8.53
C LYS A 441 1.13 20.75 -8.20
N ALA A 442 0.35 21.59 -7.55
CA ALA A 442 -1.07 21.36 -7.31
C ALA A 442 -1.86 22.63 -7.65
N ASP A 443 -2.90 22.48 -8.43
CA ASP A 443 -3.81 23.57 -8.78
C ASP A 443 -5.18 23.29 -8.16
N PHE A 444 -5.80 24.33 -7.63
CA PHE A 444 -7.10 24.28 -6.96
C PHE A 444 -8.06 25.23 -7.67
N LEU A 445 -9.18 24.71 -8.15
CA LEU A 445 -10.25 25.50 -8.74
C LEU A 445 -11.46 25.49 -7.81
N PHE A 446 -11.74 26.64 -7.22
CA PHE A 446 -12.97 26.84 -6.44
C PHE A 446 -14.10 27.32 -7.35
N VAL A 447 -15.26 26.71 -7.19
CA VAL A 447 -16.50 27.04 -7.87
C VAL A 447 -17.49 27.47 -6.79
N ILE A 448 -17.60 28.75 -6.56
CA ILE A 448 -18.34 29.29 -5.43
C ILE A 448 -19.67 29.87 -5.88
N ASP A 449 -20.71 29.42 -5.23
CA ASP A 449 -22.06 29.95 -5.39
C ASP A 449 -22.11 31.42 -4.93
N ASN A 450 -22.68 32.25 -5.78
CA ASN A 450 -22.83 33.68 -5.57
C ASN A 450 -24.31 34.11 -5.49
N SER A 451 -25.20 33.18 -5.17
CA SER A 451 -26.61 33.42 -4.88
C SER A 451 -26.84 34.21 -3.56
N GLY A 452 -28.07 34.59 -3.34
CA GLY A 452 -28.45 35.47 -2.22
C GLY A 452 -28.25 34.86 -0.83
N SER A 453 -28.26 33.54 -0.70
CA SER A 453 -28.15 32.81 0.57
C SER A 453 -26.72 32.63 1.06
N MET A 454 -25.71 32.73 0.19
CA MET A 454 -24.33 32.29 0.42
C MET A 454 -23.41 33.24 1.19
N GLY A 455 -23.94 34.31 1.78
CA GLY A 455 -23.11 35.34 2.40
C GLY A 455 -22.23 34.84 3.55
N ASP A 456 -22.80 34.09 4.45
CA ASP A 456 -22.15 33.56 5.65
C ASP A 456 -21.10 32.47 5.29
N GLU A 457 -21.39 31.65 4.30
CA GLU A 457 -20.53 30.56 3.83
C GLU A 457 -19.29 31.14 3.14
N GLN A 458 -19.46 32.16 2.31
CA GLN A 458 -18.37 32.89 1.68
C GLN A 458 -17.49 33.59 2.71
N ASP A 459 -18.08 34.18 3.75
CA ASP A 459 -17.34 34.79 4.85
C ASP A 459 -16.49 33.75 5.59
N GLU A 460 -17.07 32.60 5.93
CA GLU A 460 -16.36 31.56 6.65
C GLU A 460 -15.18 31.01 5.85
N ILE A 461 -15.39 30.60 4.58
CA ILE A 461 -14.31 30.04 3.75
C ILE A 461 -13.19 31.05 3.50
N SER A 462 -13.54 32.33 3.35
CA SER A 462 -12.57 33.41 3.20
C SER A 462 -11.67 33.55 4.44
N THR A 463 -12.22 33.43 5.65
CA THR A 463 -11.45 33.51 6.90
C THR A 463 -10.48 32.33 7.06
N LEU A 464 -10.78 31.17 6.45
CA LEU A 464 -9.96 29.98 6.50
C LEU A 464 -8.87 29.91 5.41
N THR A 465 -8.79 30.91 4.53
CA THR A 465 -7.81 30.95 3.44
C THR A 465 -6.39 30.73 3.94
N GLN A 466 -5.94 31.42 4.98
CA GLN A 466 -4.58 31.29 5.50
C GLN A 466 -4.33 29.86 6.02
N THR A 467 -5.28 29.30 6.76
CA THR A 467 -5.19 27.91 7.24
C THR A 467 -5.02 26.92 6.10
N PHE A 468 -5.82 27.06 5.04
CA PHE A 468 -5.74 26.22 3.85
C PHE A 468 -4.37 26.31 3.16
N LEU A 469 -3.87 27.54 2.99
CA LEU A 469 -2.58 27.76 2.34
C LEU A 469 -1.40 27.27 3.19
N ASP A 470 -1.48 27.38 4.51
CA ASP A 470 -0.48 26.86 5.44
C ASP A 470 -0.40 25.33 5.35
N GLU A 471 -1.54 24.65 5.25
CA GLU A 471 -1.61 23.19 5.09
C GLU A 471 -1.03 22.73 3.74
N ILE A 472 -1.33 23.42 2.64
CA ILE A 472 -0.74 23.14 1.33
C ILE A 472 0.77 23.37 1.37
N SER A 473 1.21 24.48 1.96
CA SER A 473 2.63 24.83 2.06
C SER A 473 3.40 23.83 2.92
N ALA A 474 2.80 23.32 4.00
CA ALA A 474 3.37 22.28 4.83
C ALA A 474 3.60 20.96 4.08
N SER A 475 2.86 20.74 2.98
CA SER A 475 3.04 19.59 2.08
C SER A 475 4.16 19.80 1.05
N GLY A 476 4.83 20.95 1.03
CA GLY A 476 5.92 21.26 0.09
C GLY A 476 5.46 21.44 -1.37
N LEU A 477 4.20 21.81 -1.60
CA LEU A 477 3.63 21.95 -2.94
C LEU A 477 3.84 23.37 -3.51
N ASP A 478 4.17 23.44 -4.81
CA ASP A 478 3.97 24.65 -5.62
C ASP A 478 2.50 24.71 -6.03
N TYR A 479 1.71 25.53 -5.35
CA TYR A 479 0.28 25.59 -5.57
C TYR A 479 -0.16 26.89 -6.25
N LYS A 480 -1.32 26.80 -6.93
CA LYS A 480 -2.08 27.93 -7.42
C LYS A 480 -3.56 27.69 -7.15
N VAL A 481 -4.25 28.75 -6.76
CA VAL A 481 -5.70 28.75 -6.49
C VAL A 481 -6.39 29.72 -7.45
N GLY A 482 -7.40 29.24 -8.15
CA GLY A 482 -8.28 30.02 -9.00
C GLY A 482 -9.73 29.87 -8.55
N THR A 483 -10.56 30.86 -8.81
CA THR A 483 -11.97 30.86 -8.44
C THR A 483 -12.84 31.28 -9.61
N ILE A 484 -13.94 30.54 -9.80
CA ILE A 484 -15.08 30.91 -10.66
C ILE A 484 -16.37 30.85 -9.85
N THR A 485 -17.51 31.16 -10.45
CA THR A 485 -18.80 31.09 -9.77
C THR A 485 -19.71 30.01 -10.37
N THR A 486 -20.78 29.67 -9.66
CA THR A 486 -21.78 28.69 -10.13
C THR A 486 -22.61 29.18 -11.31
N ASP A 487 -22.50 30.45 -11.67
CA ASP A 487 -23.22 31.10 -12.78
C ASP A 487 -22.31 31.65 -13.88
N ASN A 488 -20.97 31.54 -13.74
CA ASN A 488 -20.02 32.07 -14.72
C ASN A 488 -18.68 31.31 -14.71
N ASP A 489 -18.18 30.94 -15.88
CA ASP A 489 -16.91 30.24 -16.07
C ASP A 489 -15.67 31.14 -16.07
N SER A 490 -15.82 32.45 -15.91
CA SER A 490 -14.72 33.40 -15.93
C SER A 490 -13.95 33.37 -14.61
N LEU A 491 -12.61 33.31 -14.71
CA LEU A 491 -11.73 33.40 -13.55
C LEU A 491 -11.89 34.77 -12.87
N ARG A 492 -11.98 34.73 -11.54
CA ARG A 492 -12.06 35.92 -10.69
C ARG A 492 -10.68 36.56 -10.47
N GLY A 493 -10.69 37.82 -10.05
CA GLY A 493 -9.50 38.58 -9.66
C GLY A 493 -8.41 38.57 -10.72
N THR A 494 -7.23 38.09 -10.36
CA THR A 494 -6.09 37.97 -11.28
C THR A 494 -5.96 36.58 -11.90
N GLY A 495 -6.97 35.73 -11.72
CA GLY A 495 -6.93 34.31 -12.11
C GLY A 495 -6.22 33.44 -11.06
N PHE A 496 -5.52 32.41 -11.49
CA PHE A 496 -4.80 31.54 -10.56
C PHE A 496 -3.64 32.27 -9.88
N THR A 497 -3.66 32.30 -8.56
CA THR A 497 -2.69 33.01 -7.72
C THR A 497 -2.26 32.16 -6.51
N HIS A 498 -1.20 32.57 -5.84
CA HIS A 498 -0.78 32.06 -4.53
C HIS A 498 -0.82 33.17 -3.46
N GLU A 499 -1.32 34.35 -3.81
CA GLU A 499 -1.40 35.50 -2.91
C GLU A 499 -2.60 35.34 -1.98
N PRO A 500 -2.40 35.18 -0.64
CA PRO A 500 -3.47 34.88 0.30
C PRO A 500 -4.59 35.93 0.30
N GLU A 501 -4.22 37.20 0.25
CA GLU A 501 -5.19 38.31 0.27
C GLU A 501 -6.10 38.29 -0.97
N GLN A 502 -5.53 37.95 -2.15
CA GLN A 502 -6.32 37.86 -3.38
C GLN A 502 -7.24 36.64 -3.35
N ILE A 503 -6.75 35.49 -2.87
CA ILE A 503 -7.55 34.26 -2.73
C ILE A 503 -8.73 34.50 -1.79
N ALA A 504 -8.50 35.16 -0.64
CA ALA A 504 -9.56 35.49 0.31
C ALA A 504 -10.63 36.42 -0.29
N LEU A 505 -10.22 37.36 -1.14
CA LEU A 505 -11.16 38.22 -1.88
C LEU A 505 -11.93 37.43 -2.96
N ASP A 506 -11.26 36.51 -3.66
CA ASP A 506 -11.87 35.71 -4.72
C ASP A 506 -12.88 34.69 -4.15
N PHE A 507 -12.69 34.25 -2.91
CA PHE A 507 -13.66 33.40 -2.19
C PHE A 507 -14.95 34.13 -1.78
N LYS A 508 -14.99 35.42 -1.95
CA LYS A 508 -16.19 36.26 -1.68
C LYS A 508 -16.71 36.90 -2.98
N PRO A 509 -17.32 36.12 -3.89
CA PRO A 509 -17.88 36.67 -5.12
C PRO A 509 -19.05 37.65 -4.86
N GLY A 510 -19.62 37.66 -3.66
CA GLY A 510 -20.81 38.40 -3.32
C GLY A 510 -22.08 37.58 -3.51
N THR A 511 -23.23 38.18 -3.25
CA THR A 511 -24.54 37.51 -3.19
C THR A 511 -25.55 38.07 -4.19
N ASN A 512 -25.08 38.65 -5.30
CA ASN A 512 -25.92 39.23 -6.34
C ASN A 512 -25.89 38.44 -7.65
N GLY A 513 -25.47 37.16 -7.60
CA GLY A 513 -25.42 36.27 -8.74
C GLY A 513 -26.78 35.73 -9.15
N SER A 514 -26.77 34.80 -10.11
CA SER A 514 -27.96 34.12 -10.56
C SER A 514 -28.53 33.23 -9.46
N GLY A 515 -29.82 33.05 -9.38
CA GLY A 515 -30.47 31.98 -8.62
C GLY A 515 -30.57 30.66 -9.40
N TYR A 516 -29.76 30.49 -10.44
CA TYR A 516 -29.58 29.23 -11.17
C TYR A 516 -28.17 28.74 -10.97
N GLU A 517 -28.01 27.79 -10.07
CA GLU A 517 -26.72 27.25 -9.64
C GLU A 517 -26.28 26.08 -10.53
N ARG A 518 -25.20 26.25 -11.26
CA ARG A 518 -24.71 25.28 -12.25
C ARG A 518 -23.23 24.99 -12.06
N GLY A 519 -22.81 24.72 -10.84
CA GLY A 519 -21.40 24.56 -10.49
C GLY A 519 -20.66 23.55 -11.34
N ILE A 520 -21.22 22.36 -11.54
CA ILE A 520 -20.63 21.32 -12.42
C ILE A 520 -20.50 21.82 -13.85
N TYR A 521 -21.57 22.43 -14.40
CA TYR A 521 -21.59 22.91 -15.78
C TYR A 521 -20.55 23.98 -16.04
N PHE A 522 -20.46 25.00 -15.17
CA PHE A 522 -19.49 26.07 -15.36
C PHE A 522 -18.06 25.63 -15.09
N ALA A 523 -17.84 24.66 -14.21
CA ALA A 523 -16.53 24.03 -14.05
C ALA A 523 -16.11 23.25 -15.31
N GLU A 524 -17.02 22.49 -15.94
CA GLU A 524 -16.76 21.84 -17.24
C GLU A 524 -16.49 22.84 -18.36
N MET A 525 -17.27 23.93 -18.41
CA MET A 525 -17.06 25.00 -19.39
C MET A 525 -15.69 25.64 -19.21
N ALA A 526 -15.32 25.96 -17.97
CA ALA A 526 -14.03 26.57 -17.65
C ALA A 526 -12.83 25.67 -17.96
N LEU A 527 -13.00 24.36 -17.82
CA LEU A 527 -11.98 23.33 -18.08
C LEU A 527 -12.03 22.72 -19.48
N ALA A 528 -12.94 23.17 -20.34
CA ALA A 528 -13.07 22.62 -21.69
C ALA A 528 -11.74 22.73 -22.46
N PRO A 529 -11.28 21.66 -23.16
CA PRO A 529 -9.89 21.55 -23.66
C PRO A 529 -9.42 22.69 -24.60
N THR A 530 -10.34 23.29 -25.35
CA THR A 530 -10.00 24.30 -26.38
C THR A 530 -10.62 25.66 -26.17
N THR A 531 -11.64 25.76 -25.33
CA THR A 531 -12.45 26.97 -25.16
C THR A 531 -12.54 27.43 -23.71
N GLY A 532 -12.20 26.56 -22.77
CA GLY A 532 -12.35 26.83 -21.34
C GLY A 532 -11.46 27.97 -20.86
N THR A 533 -12.00 28.86 -20.06
CA THR A 533 -11.29 30.04 -19.52
C THR A 533 -10.10 29.65 -18.65
N VAL A 534 -10.23 28.57 -17.86
CA VAL A 534 -9.16 28.00 -17.05
C VAL A 534 -8.09 27.37 -17.93
N THR A 535 -8.50 26.58 -18.93
CA THR A 535 -7.58 25.93 -19.88
C THR A 535 -6.80 26.94 -20.71
N LEU A 536 -7.47 27.99 -21.20
CA LEU A 536 -6.84 29.08 -21.97
C LEU A 536 -5.87 29.91 -21.10
N ALA A 537 -6.10 29.98 -19.81
CA ALA A 537 -5.17 30.59 -18.85
C ALA A 537 -3.95 29.69 -18.50
N GLY A 538 -3.88 28.48 -19.09
CA GLY A 538 -2.76 27.54 -18.90
C GLY A 538 -2.90 26.62 -17.67
N TYR A 539 -4.12 26.39 -17.18
CA TYR A 539 -4.39 25.55 -16.01
C TYR A 539 -5.29 24.35 -16.40
N PRO A 540 -5.14 23.18 -15.69
CA PRO A 540 -4.06 22.94 -14.75
C PRO A 540 -2.68 23.04 -15.42
N ARG A 541 -1.68 23.50 -14.66
CA ARG A 541 -0.29 23.57 -15.13
C ARG A 541 0.21 22.17 -15.50
N ALA A 542 1.11 22.11 -16.46
CA ALA A 542 1.71 20.82 -16.85
C ALA A 542 2.33 20.10 -15.65
N GLY A 543 1.90 18.86 -15.40
CA GLY A 543 2.33 18.05 -14.28
C GLY A 543 1.71 18.41 -12.93
N ALA A 544 0.74 19.34 -12.88
CA ALA A 544 -0.01 19.63 -11.66
C ALA A 544 -1.21 18.68 -11.50
N SER A 545 -1.50 18.28 -10.26
CA SER A 545 -2.81 17.73 -9.93
C SER A 545 -3.86 18.84 -9.89
N LEU A 546 -5.10 18.54 -10.28
CA LEU A 546 -6.20 19.48 -10.14
C LEU A 546 -7.24 18.97 -9.14
N SER A 547 -7.53 19.82 -8.14
CA SER A 547 -8.65 19.67 -7.23
C SER A 547 -9.71 20.71 -7.56
N VAL A 548 -10.95 20.31 -7.77
CA VAL A 548 -12.10 21.19 -8.01
C VAL A 548 -12.99 21.18 -6.77
N ILE A 549 -13.23 22.32 -6.18
CA ILE A 549 -14.02 22.47 -4.95
C ILE A 549 -15.28 23.25 -5.28
N ILE A 550 -16.43 22.59 -5.25
CA ILE A 550 -17.73 23.20 -5.54
C ILE A 550 -18.46 23.48 -4.23
N MET A 551 -18.90 24.71 -4.04
CA MET A 551 -19.60 25.18 -2.86
C MET A 551 -20.93 25.80 -3.25
N SER A 552 -22.04 25.18 -2.85
CA SER A 552 -23.40 25.63 -3.14
C SER A 552 -24.41 25.08 -2.12
N ASP A 553 -25.36 25.89 -1.70
CA ASP A 553 -26.48 25.49 -0.85
C ASP A 553 -27.71 25.02 -1.64
N GLU A 554 -27.62 25.05 -2.98
CA GLU A 554 -28.69 24.63 -3.87
C GLU A 554 -28.31 23.45 -4.76
N GLU A 555 -29.30 22.90 -5.49
CA GLU A 555 -29.13 21.80 -6.42
C GLU A 555 -28.22 22.15 -7.60
N SER A 556 -27.52 21.14 -8.14
CA SER A 556 -26.85 21.28 -9.43
C SER A 556 -27.89 21.40 -10.55
N GLN A 557 -28.14 22.60 -11.03
CA GLN A 557 -29.08 22.86 -12.14
C GLN A 557 -28.36 22.67 -13.48
N TYR A 558 -27.77 21.51 -13.68
CA TYR A 558 -27.08 21.19 -14.94
C TYR A 558 -28.04 21.35 -16.14
N PRO A 559 -27.64 22.03 -17.23
CA PRO A 559 -28.54 22.35 -18.34
C PRO A 559 -29.15 21.15 -19.06
N THR A 560 -28.46 20.02 -19.02
CA THR A 560 -28.95 18.74 -19.56
C THR A 560 -29.28 17.83 -18.39
N ARG A 561 -30.44 17.18 -18.40
CA ARG A 561 -30.90 16.30 -17.32
C ARG A 561 -30.05 15.03 -17.14
N ASP A 562 -29.11 14.78 -18.06
CA ASP A 562 -28.37 13.54 -18.18
C ASP A 562 -26.88 13.76 -17.95
N PHE A 563 -26.50 14.43 -16.84
CA PHE A 563 -25.10 14.47 -16.42
C PHE A 563 -24.67 13.04 -16.00
N ASP A 564 -23.71 12.48 -16.76
CA ASP A 564 -23.18 11.17 -16.45
C ASP A 564 -22.01 11.30 -15.46
N VAL A 565 -22.27 10.94 -14.21
CA VAL A 565 -21.28 11.03 -13.12
C VAL A 565 -20.07 10.10 -13.32
N ASN A 566 -20.18 9.07 -14.16
CA ASN A 566 -19.10 8.11 -14.42
C ASN A 566 -18.32 8.40 -15.70
N ASN A 567 -18.87 9.26 -16.59
CA ASN A 567 -18.27 9.56 -17.88
C ASN A 567 -18.36 11.07 -18.16
N ASN A 568 -17.40 11.81 -17.63
CA ASN A 568 -17.36 13.27 -17.69
C ASN A 568 -15.92 13.77 -17.66
N LEU A 569 -15.74 15.05 -17.93
CA LEU A 569 -14.43 15.68 -18.02
C LEU A 569 -13.56 15.48 -16.75
N PHE A 570 -14.16 15.47 -15.57
CA PHE A 570 -13.41 15.35 -14.32
C PHE A 570 -12.85 13.93 -14.17
N VAL A 571 -13.68 12.91 -14.39
CA VAL A 571 -13.30 11.49 -14.29
C VAL A 571 -12.27 11.15 -15.37
N ASP A 572 -12.50 11.57 -16.61
CA ASP A 572 -11.62 11.30 -17.76
C ASP A 572 -10.21 11.87 -17.58
N ASN A 573 -10.07 13.00 -16.88
CA ASN A 573 -8.79 13.65 -16.62
C ASN A 573 -8.22 13.33 -15.22
N GLY A 574 -8.90 12.52 -14.41
CA GLY A 574 -8.47 12.20 -13.05
C GLY A 574 -8.52 13.39 -12.09
N TYR A 575 -9.36 14.39 -12.36
CA TYR A 575 -9.57 15.52 -11.47
C TYR A 575 -10.41 15.09 -10.27
N ARG A 576 -10.04 15.51 -9.08
CA ARG A 576 -10.82 15.26 -7.88
C ARG A 576 -11.80 16.38 -7.64
N VAL A 577 -13.05 16.02 -7.44
CA VAL A 577 -14.11 16.97 -7.13
C VAL A 577 -14.51 16.84 -5.67
N TYR A 578 -14.52 17.95 -4.97
CA TYR A 578 -14.95 18.10 -3.59
C TYR A 578 -16.20 18.96 -3.57
N SER A 579 -17.18 18.60 -2.76
CA SER A 579 -18.44 19.34 -2.68
C SER A 579 -18.73 19.79 -1.25
N ILE A 580 -19.04 21.08 -1.09
CA ILE A 580 -19.55 21.67 0.15
C ILE A 580 -21.00 22.06 -0.16
N VAL A 581 -21.95 21.20 0.24
CA VAL A 581 -23.35 21.27 -0.19
C VAL A 581 -24.31 20.94 0.94
N ASP A 582 -25.60 21.24 0.81
CA ASP A 582 -26.60 20.85 1.79
C ASP A 582 -27.09 19.40 1.53
N PRO A 583 -26.69 18.42 2.33
CA PRO A 583 -27.09 17.02 2.14
C PRO A 583 -28.58 16.78 2.40
N ASN A 584 -29.28 17.71 3.02
CA ASN A 584 -30.72 17.60 3.25
C ASN A 584 -31.54 18.00 2.02
N ASP A 585 -30.94 18.70 1.06
CA ASP A 585 -31.58 18.93 -0.23
C ASP A 585 -31.35 17.73 -1.14
N ALA A 586 -32.39 16.92 -1.33
CA ALA A 586 -32.35 15.72 -2.20
C ALA A 586 -31.96 16.03 -3.66
N ARG A 587 -31.88 17.31 -4.04
CA ARG A 587 -31.53 17.76 -5.36
C ARG A 587 -30.03 18.02 -5.55
N VAL A 588 -29.20 17.95 -4.48
CA VAL A 588 -27.75 18.07 -4.56
C VAL A 588 -27.03 16.78 -4.95
N SER A 589 -27.77 15.71 -5.25
CA SER A 589 -27.24 14.37 -5.53
C SER A 589 -26.15 14.36 -6.61
N GLN A 590 -26.22 15.21 -7.64
CA GLN A 590 -25.18 15.27 -8.68
C GLN A 590 -23.83 15.71 -8.13
N TYR A 591 -23.79 16.64 -7.19
CA TYR A 591 -22.56 17.09 -6.52
C TYR A 591 -21.98 15.95 -5.69
N ASP A 592 -22.81 15.31 -4.88
CA ASP A 592 -22.43 14.17 -4.06
C ASP A 592 -21.88 13.01 -4.90
N ASP A 593 -22.62 12.60 -5.92
CA ASP A 593 -22.27 11.50 -6.79
C ASP A 593 -20.95 11.75 -7.54
N LEU A 594 -20.75 12.98 -8.05
CA LEU A 594 -19.51 13.34 -8.72
C LEU A 594 -18.31 13.35 -7.75
N SER A 595 -18.49 13.86 -6.53
CA SER A 595 -17.42 13.82 -5.52
C SER A 595 -17.07 12.39 -5.15
N GLN A 596 -18.05 11.51 -4.99
CA GLN A 596 -17.82 10.10 -4.69
C GLN A 596 -17.10 9.38 -5.85
N THR A 597 -17.55 9.57 -7.09
CA THR A 597 -16.96 8.94 -8.27
C THR A 597 -15.53 9.40 -8.53
N SER A 598 -15.23 10.67 -8.27
CA SER A 598 -13.89 11.25 -8.41
C SER A 598 -12.98 11.03 -7.19
N LEU A 599 -13.44 10.26 -6.18
CA LEU A 599 -12.73 9.99 -4.91
C LEU A 599 -12.40 11.26 -4.11
N GLY A 600 -13.27 12.26 -4.19
CA GLY A 600 -13.23 13.45 -3.33
C GLY A 600 -14.02 13.25 -2.04
N LEU A 601 -14.35 14.36 -1.40
CA LEU A 601 -15.12 14.43 -0.15
C LEU A 601 -16.38 15.25 -0.35
N VAL A 602 -17.41 14.93 0.42
CA VAL A 602 -18.63 15.74 0.57
C VAL A 602 -18.67 16.29 1.99
N LEU A 603 -18.87 17.58 2.13
CA LEU A 603 -19.08 18.28 3.40
C LEU A 603 -20.44 18.95 3.41
N ASN A 604 -21.15 18.86 4.54
CA ASN A 604 -22.36 19.61 4.78
C ASN A 604 -22.05 21.11 4.90
N ILE A 605 -22.63 21.94 4.04
CA ILE A 605 -22.41 23.37 4.01
C ILE A 605 -22.82 24.07 5.32
N ASN A 606 -23.77 23.51 6.05
CA ASN A 606 -24.26 24.05 7.32
C ASN A 606 -23.29 23.78 8.49
N GLU A 607 -22.34 22.86 8.34
CA GLU A 607 -21.35 22.48 9.37
C GLU A 607 -20.08 23.36 9.25
N LYS A 608 -20.22 24.67 9.40
CA LYS A 608 -19.14 25.65 9.21
C LYS A 608 -17.92 25.40 10.11
N THR A 609 -18.10 24.82 11.29
CA THR A 609 -17.02 24.46 12.21
C THR A 609 -16.09 23.37 11.63
N GLU A 610 -16.57 22.57 10.67
CA GLU A 610 -15.83 21.49 10.03
C GLU A 610 -15.06 21.96 8.77
N TYR A 611 -15.29 23.16 8.29
CA TYR A 611 -14.62 23.69 7.08
C TYR A 611 -13.10 23.66 7.19
N LYS A 612 -12.57 23.98 8.37
CA LYS A 612 -11.12 23.93 8.62
C LYS A 612 -10.57 22.53 8.36
N GLN A 613 -11.18 21.49 8.94
CA GLN A 613 -10.75 20.10 8.76
C GLN A 613 -10.89 19.67 7.31
N PHE A 614 -11.98 20.05 6.66
CA PHE A 614 -12.22 19.73 5.27
C PHE A 614 -11.18 20.35 4.33
N MET A 615 -10.81 21.61 4.54
CA MET A 615 -9.76 22.28 3.79
C MET A 615 -8.39 21.61 4.02
N THR A 616 -8.12 21.19 5.25
CA THR A 616 -6.92 20.41 5.59
C THR A 616 -6.90 19.08 4.83
N ASP A 617 -8.01 18.37 4.76
CA ASP A 617 -8.12 17.09 4.04
C ASP A 617 -7.92 17.26 2.53
N ILE A 618 -8.46 18.32 1.93
CA ILE A 618 -8.23 18.66 0.52
C ILE A 618 -6.74 18.91 0.25
N ALA A 619 -6.09 19.73 1.07
CA ALA A 619 -4.66 20.03 0.95
C ALA A 619 -3.80 18.78 1.08
N ASN A 620 -4.14 17.92 2.03
CA ASN A 620 -3.45 16.67 2.28
C ASN A 620 -3.58 15.67 1.12
N ASN A 621 -4.78 15.52 0.57
CA ASN A 621 -5.03 14.67 -0.59
C ASN A 621 -4.28 15.15 -1.83
N ALA A 622 -4.20 16.45 -2.05
CA ALA A 622 -3.42 17.03 -3.14
C ALA A 622 -1.92 16.75 -2.97
N GLY A 623 -1.39 16.92 -1.75
CA GLY A 623 0.00 16.61 -1.41
C GLY A 623 0.36 15.15 -1.65
N ALA A 624 -0.45 14.23 -1.16
CA ALA A 624 -0.24 12.80 -1.32
C ALA A 624 -0.25 12.36 -2.79
N SER A 625 -1.07 13.00 -3.63
CA SER A 625 -1.15 12.68 -5.06
C SER A 625 0.12 13.03 -5.83
N THR A 626 0.92 13.97 -5.33
CA THR A 626 2.05 14.57 -6.04
C THR A 626 3.42 14.21 -5.47
N VAL A 627 3.53 14.04 -4.14
CA VAL A 627 4.81 13.82 -3.44
C VAL A 627 4.84 12.54 -2.60
N GLY A 628 3.80 11.71 -2.67
CA GLY A 628 3.70 10.50 -1.87
C GLY A 628 4.62 9.37 -2.35
N TYR A 629 5.18 8.62 -1.38
CA TYR A 629 5.93 7.38 -1.63
C TYR A 629 4.93 6.23 -1.78
N LYS A 630 4.82 5.67 -2.98
CA LYS A 630 3.88 4.58 -3.29
C LYS A 630 4.29 3.28 -2.62
N LEU A 631 3.30 2.53 -2.15
CA LEU A 631 3.50 1.19 -1.63
C LEU A 631 3.71 0.18 -2.77
N GLY A 632 4.50 -0.86 -2.51
CA GLY A 632 4.81 -1.92 -3.46
C GLY A 632 3.61 -2.81 -3.82
N ILE A 633 2.63 -2.97 -2.92
CA ILE A 633 1.35 -3.60 -3.23
C ILE A 633 0.48 -2.56 -3.95
N ASN A 634 0.32 -2.70 -5.26
CA ASN A 634 -0.36 -1.72 -6.10
C ASN A 634 -1.87 -1.58 -5.80
N ASP A 635 -2.51 -2.64 -5.34
CA ASP A 635 -3.93 -2.65 -4.99
C ASP A 635 -4.15 -2.16 -3.56
N ALA A 636 -4.48 -0.87 -3.41
CA ALA A 636 -4.74 -0.24 -2.12
C ALA A 636 -5.84 -0.93 -1.30
N SER A 637 -6.81 -1.59 -1.96
CA SER A 637 -7.89 -2.31 -1.26
C SER A 637 -7.40 -3.54 -0.49
N LYS A 638 -6.20 -4.02 -0.78
CA LYS A 638 -5.56 -5.15 -0.10
C LYS A 638 -4.64 -4.71 1.04
N VAL A 639 -4.24 -3.46 1.08
CA VAL A 639 -3.34 -2.92 2.12
C VAL A 639 -4.09 -2.77 3.43
N ILE A 640 -3.55 -3.34 4.49
CA ILE A 640 -4.06 -3.15 5.85
C ILE A 640 -3.37 -1.92 6.42
N SER A 641 -3.92 -0.75 6.13
CA SER A 641 -3.30 0.55 6.44
C SER A 641 -3.11 0.81 7.94
N THR A 642 -3.91 0.16 8.79
CA THR A 642 -3.76 0.21 10.25
C THR A 642 -2.48 -0.48 10.73
N SER A 643 -1.88 -1.32 9.90
CA SER A 643 -0.64 -2.04 10.21
C SER A 643 0.63 -1.32 9.76
N LEU A 644 0.52 -0.18 9.08
CA LEU A 644 1.65 0.55 8.54
C LEU A 644 2.61 1.03 9.64
N SER A 645 3.89 0.76 9.46
CA SER A 645 5.01 1.26 10.26
C SER A 645 6.07 1.83 9.32
N VAL A 646 6.60 2.99 9.64
CA VAL A 646 7.54 3.72 8.78
C VAL A 646 8.80 4.06 9.53
N LYS A 647 9.96 3.73 8.94
CA LYS A 647 11.29 4.12 9.44
C LYS A 647 12.01 4.96 8.39
N VAL A 648 12.75 5.95 8.85
CA VAL A 648 13.68 6.74 8.03
C VAL A 648 15.08 6.59 8.63
N ASP A 649 16.04 6.12 7.83
CA ASP A 649 17.40 5.80 8.27
C ASP A 649 17.43 4.92 9.54
N GLY A 650 16.51 3.94 9.61
CA GLY A 650 16.36 3.02 10.73
C GLY A 650 15.62 3.57 11.95
N VAL A 651 15.26 4.86 11.97
CA VAL A 651 14.52 5.50 13.07
C VAL A 651 13.02 5.48 12.77
N GLU A 652 12.22 4.98 13.73
CA GLU A 652 10.77 4.97 13.59
C GLU A 652 10.22 6.41 13.56
N VAL A 653 9.34 6.68 12.57
CA VAL A 653 8.64 7.95 12.42
C VAL A 653 7.19 7.76 12.86
N THR A 654 6.70 8.63 13.71
CA THR A 654 5.33 8.58 14.21
C THR A 654 4.33 8.94 13.12
N ARG A 655 3.18 8.25 13.10
CA ARG A 655 2.04 8.65 12.27
C ARG A 655 1.43 9.92 12.87
N ASP A 656 1.56 11.02 12.16
CA ASP A 656 1.09 12.34 12.60
C ASP A 656 0.83 13.26 11.40
N LYS A 657 -0.26 14.02 11.45
CA LYS A 657 -0.69 14.92 10.37
C LYS A 657 0.18 16.19 10.24
N VAL A 658 0.98 16.52 11.25
CA VAL A 658 1.77 17.78 11.31
C VAL A 658 3.26 17.51 11.21
N ASN A 659 3.80 16.60 12.03
CA ASN A 659 5.23 16.27 12.11
C ASN A 659 5.46 14.77 12.05
N GLY A 660 4.98 14.12 11.01
CA GLY A 660 5.04 12.67 10.86
C GLY A 660 4.71 12.23 9.45
N TRP A 661 4.13 11.04 9.34
CA TRP A 661 3.63 10.52 8.07
C TRP A 661 2.13 10.26 8.12
N THR A 662 1.51 10.28 6.95
CA THR A 662 0.09 9.95 6.74
C THR A 662 -0.04 9.04 5.53
N TYR A 663 -0.94 8.05 5.60
CA TYR A 663 -1.27 7.18 4.47
C TYR A 663 -2.49 7.70 3.73
N TYR A 664 -2.42 7.66 2.41
CA TYR A 664 -3.50 8.08 1.51
C TYR A 664 -3.93 6.91 0.63
N PRO A 665 -5.04 6.24 0.98
CA PRO A 665 -5.52 5.07 0.23
C PRO A 665 -5.77 5.34 -1.25
N GLN A 666 -6.27 6.54 -1.60
CA GLN A 666 -6.60 6.92 -2.98
C GLN A 666 -5.39 6.94 -3.92
N THR A 667 -4.21 7.20 -3.39
CA THR A 667 -2.95 7.19 -4.14
C THR A 667 -2.07 6.00 -3.79
N ASN A 668 -2.50 5.21 -2.80
CA ASN A 668 -1.74 4.12 -2.21
C ASN A 668 -0.32 4.54 -1.84
N SER A 669 -0.22 5.67 -1.14
CA SER A 669 1.07 6.28 -0.83
C SER A 669 1.14 6.84 0.58
N ILE A 670 2.38 6.97 1.07
CA ILE A 670 2.71 7.66 2.31
C ILE A 670 3.29 9.04 1.95
N SER A 671 2.84 10.06 2.67
CA SER A 671 3.40 11.41 2.61
C SER A 671 3.95 11.80 3.96
N PHE A 672 5.09 12.49 3.97
CA PHE A 672 5.72 13.02 5.18
C PHE A 672 5.48 14.51 5.31
N ARG A 673 5.48 15.00 6.56
CA ARG A 673 5.25 16.40 6.89
C ARG A 673 6.15 16.92 7.99
N GLY A 674 6.34 18.23 7.97
CA GLY A 674 7.09 18.96 8.99
C GLY A 674 8.51 18.45 9.10
N THR A 675 8.97 18.23 10.32
CA THR A 675 10.34 17.77 10.60
C THR A 675 10.59 16.30 10.23
N ALA A 676 9.54 15.55 9.86
CA ALA A 676 9.65 14.14 9.46
C ALA A 676 9.96 13.97 7.96
N ILE A 677 9.97 15.02 7.16
CA ILE A 677 10.30 14.94 5.73
C ILE A 677 11.72 14.38 5.58
N PRO A 678 11.90 13.22 4.90
CA PRO A 678 13.21 12.60 4.75
C PRO A 678 14.17 13.48 3.93
N ALA A 679 15.42 13.53 4.35
CA ALA A 679 16.47 14.16 3.54
C ALA A 679 16.69 13.37 2.23
N PRO A 680 17.07 14.02 1.11
CA PRO A 680 17.43 13.33 -0.11
C PRO A 680 18.51 12.26 0.15
N GLY A 681 18.27 11.04 -0.35
CA GLY A 681 19.16 9.90 -0.13
C GLY A 681 18.90 9.11 1.15
N ALA A 682 18.02 9.55 2.05
CA ALA A 682 17.62 8.79 3.22
C ALA A 682 16.92 7.48 2.83
N GLU A 683 17.13 6.43 3.59
CA GLU A 683 16.43 5.16 3.42
C GLU A 683 15.07 5.22 4.13
N ILE A 684 14.00 4.97 3.38
CA ILE A 684 12.64 4.85 3.91
C ILE A 684 12.25 3.37 3.86
N VAL A 685 11.93 2.80 5.02
CA VAL A 685 11.40 1.43 5.13
C VAL A 685 9.96 1.51 5.59
N ILE A 686 9.05 0.93 4.81
CA ILE A 686 7.61 0.87 5.08
C ILE A 686 7.22 -0.58 5.26
N ALA A 687 6.87 -0.96 6.48
CA ALA A 687 6.38 -2.30 6.81
C ALA A 687 4.86 -2.28 6.98
N TYR A 688 4.17 -3.27 6.41
CA TYR A 688 2.72 -3.38 6.53
C TYR A 688 2.21 -4.78 6.19
N ASN A 689 1.00 -5.07 6.63
CA ASN A 689 0.26 -6.27 6.24
C ASN A 689 -0.63 -6.01 5.02
N TYR A 690 -0.85 -7.04 4.23
CA TYR A 690 -1.80 -7.00 3.12
C TYR A 690 -2.57 -8.32 3.01
N ILE A 691 -3.76 -8.26 2.38
CA ILE A 691 -4.61 -9.42 2.15
C ILE A 691 -4.20 -10.10 0.86
N GLN A 692 -3.90 -11.40 0.93
CA GLN A 692 -3.77 -12.26 -0.23
C GLN A 692 -5.03 -13.14 -0.32
N LEU A 693 -5.80 -12.92 -1.38
CA LEU A 693 -6.99 -13.72 -1.70
C LEU A 693 -6.58 -15.03 -2.36
#